data_1d8b6fcce1fd28c52798f3423cbdc31d
#
_entry.id   1d8b6fcce1fd28c52798f3423cbdc31d
#
_cell.length_a   1.000
_cell.length_b   1.000
_cell.length_c   1.000
_cell.angle_alpha   90.00
_cell.angle_beta   90.00
_cell.angle_gamma   90.00
#
_symmetry.space_group_name_H-M   'P 1'
#
loop_
_entity.id
_entity.type
_entity.pdbx_description
1 polymer ?
#
loop_
_entity_poly.entity_id
_entity_poly.type
_entity_poly.pdbx_seq_one_letter_code
_entity_poly.pdbx_strand_id
1 'polypeptide(L)'
;LSADEVENNLLSPETRATKTEASRASLAASRSRQKASKAADQTASAAKSVTDTKAATKAALAEVEGGRHHSALGRAAASANNEAKAAKKAALEAEQMAMRAVKLAAESEAAAAEAREMEMAAIKAGAKAKGVEIELVQAERAPNPSSEAIRSAKRLFARLTEQAEAEEAASQAIAMKVRALASEAKAEALAAATKVEEVAQSVKRTELAAKKAESAVRGPEEWTEQTMARTKATVDTARKETQAAVDDTRASAKAAEKLEIAASAAHAAAVSKADAERAALKAREAADKAALSEAETGKNLKAPELYLNRELTWLEFNKRVLHEAEDTRTPLLERVKFLAIVGGNMDEFFMKRIGGLKQQVGAGIHELTVDGRSPRDQIRDSIAMVRDIQSRANGIFLDLKQQLLKHEISISDYTDLLEEEQAGVRAYYLQNIYPLVTPLAMDPSHPFPHISNLSLNLLVTLRVAGETAPIMARVKVPTGNTVPRFVRVGSTNTFVLLEDVMANNLDVLFPDVDVMTCEVFRVTRNANTEREEDAADDLLEMIEGEVRDRKFAPIVRLEASAGIEPVHRGMLAAELGLDEDEDVFEGDVMLGMRDLFEIASNKVAELHDPDHHPIDNMELDGEQNIFHAIRNKGPFLLQHPYESFNTSVVRFVREACRDPKVMAIKMTLYRTTEGTGIVDYLIEAAQNGKQVAVAVELKARFDEAANINWATRLEEAGIHVTYGIVGLKTHSKLVLVIRRDFNGLCHYAHIGTGNYHAGTARMYVDFGLLTCDPEIGSDLVNFFNFLTSGCQPLRRYKKILVSPRNMKEQILNKIDREISGSTSRSRGLIRLKTNALEDPDITEALYRASRVGVKVEMIVRDTCRLRPGIPGLSENITVISVVGRFLEHARIYYFQNGGDEEYYIGSADLMMRNLKSRAEVIVPIEDKMLVDRLRGYLDVQLNDQRNVWEMNSDGSYTQRQPKTEKAERGCQQVMIDLAEQRHQEARTKRLMRPKAIARRTTA
;
A
#
# COMPACT_ATOMS: atom_id res chain seq x y z
N LEU A 1 41.68 -12.60 25.84
CA LEU A 1 40.76 -12.50 24.71
C LEU A 1 41.43 -13.13 23.49
N SER A 2 40.74 -14.10 22.85
CA SER A 2 41.28 -14.75 21.63
C SER A 2 41.35 -13.71 20.49
N ALA A 3 42.21 -13.99 19.48
CA ALA A 3 42.32 -13.11 18.32
C ALA A 3 40.95 -12.81 17.66
N ASP A 4 40.06 -13.79 17.66
CA ASP A 4 38.68 -13.65 17.16
C ASP A 4 37.80 -12.73 18.00
N GLU A 5 37.98 -12.64 19.31
CA GLU A 5 37.26 -11.70 20.19
C GLU A 5 37.78 -10.26 20.07
N VAL A 6 39.04 -10.08 19.76
CA VAL A 6 39.64 -8.75 19.50
C VAL A 6 39.20 -8.25 18.13
N GLU A 7 39.10 -9.12 17.13
CA GLU A 7 38.63 -8.81 15.79
C GLU A 7 37.11 -8.45 15.78
N ASN A 8 36.30 -9.16 16.57
CA ASN A 8 34.88 -8.85 16.72
C ASN A 8 34.60 -7.56 17.48
N ASN A 9 35.46 -7.12 18.38
CA ASN A 9 35.25 -5.84 19.11
C ASN A 9 35.71 -4.60 18.32
N LEU A 10 36.47 -4.78 17.25
CA LEU A 10 36.88 -3.70 16.34
C LEU A 10 35.92 -3.48 15.17
N LEU A 11 34.96 -4.38 14.97
CA LEU A 11 33.95 -4.28 13.94
C LEU A 11 32.72 -3.50 14.47
N SER A 12 32.22 -2.57 13.66
CA SER A 12 30.95 -1.91 13.97
C SER A 12 29.79 -2.93 14.09
N PRO A 13 28.71 -2.63 14.85
CA PRO A 13 27.55 -3.51 14.94
C PRO A 13 26.98 -3.92 13.58
N GLU A 14 27.09 -3.05 12.58
CA GLU A 14 26.64 -3.27 11.20
C GLU A 14 27.49 -4.30 10.46
N THR A 15 28.79 -4.30 10.66
CA THR A 15 29.70 -5.30 10.07
C THR A 15 29.50 -6.68 10.70
N ARG A 16 29.07 -6.76 11.98
CA ARG A 16 28.67 -8.02 12.63
C ARG A 16 27.39 -8.59 12.06
N ALA A 17 26.40 -7.74 11.76
CA ALA A 17 25.12 -8.16 11.15
C ALA A 17 25.35 -8.71 9.74
N THR A 18 26.18 -8.07 8.93
CA THR A 18 26.52 -8.52 7.55
C THR A 18 27.26 -9.86 7.55
N LYS A 19 28.16 -10.09 8.52
CA LYS A 19 28.86 -11.38 8.71
C LYS A 19 27.87 -12.50 9.05
N THR A 20 26.84 -12.21 9.82
CA THR A 20 25.79 -13.17 10.20
C THR A 20 24.85 -13.48 9.02
N GLU A 21 24.47 -12.50 8.21
CA GLU A 21 23.64 -12.69 7.02
C GLU A 21 24.37 -13.45 5.90
N ALA A 22 25.61 -13.14 5.67
CA ALA A 22 26.45 -13.86 4.71
C ALA A 22 26.62 -15.33 5.11
N SER A 23 26.73 -15.63 6.41
CA SER A 23 26.78 -17.01 6.93
C SER A 23 25.45 -17.73 6.78
N ARG A 24 24.31 -17.03 6.97
CA ARG A 24 22.96 -17.57 6.73
C ARG A 24 22.71 -17.86 5.26
N ALA A 25 23.13 -16.98 4.36
CA ALA A 25 23.04 -17.19 2.92
C ALA A 25 23.87 -18.38 2.44
N SER A 26 25.09 -18.57 2.95
CA SER A 26 25.94 -19.73 2.68
C SER A 26 25.30 -21.03 3.16
N LEU A 27 24.69 -21.03 4.34
CA LEU A 27 24.00 -22.20 4.89
C LEU A 27 22.72 -22.55 4.08
N ALA A 28 22.00 -21.53 3.61
CA ALA A 28 20.82 -21.70 2.73
C ALA A 28 21.23 -22.29 1.37
N ALA A 29 22.32 -21.83 0.79
CA ALA A 29 22.88 -22.34 -0.46
C ALA A 29 23.32 -23.82 -0.33
N SER A 30 23.99 -24.18 0.75
CA SER A 30 24.39 -25.57 1.03
C SER A 30 23.19 -26.51 1.21
N ARG A 31 22.14 -26.06 1.92
CA ARG A 31 20.88 -26.83 2.06
C ARG A 31 20.14 -26.98 0.74
N SER A 32 20.17 -25.98 -0.13
CA SER A 32 19.56 -26.01 -1.46
C SER A 32 20.30 -26.98 -2.39
N ARG A 33 21.63 -27.03 -2.35
CA ARG A 33 22.45 -28.00 -3.08
C ARG A 33 22.11 -29.44 -2.65
N GLN A 34 21.96 -29.70 -1.36
CA GLN A 34 21.62 -31.03 -0.83
C GLN A 34 20.23 -31.47 -1.29
N LYS A 35 19.25 -30.54 -1.35
CA LYS A 35 17.89 -30.84 -1.85
C LYS A 35 17.89 -31.08 -3.37
N ALA A 36 18.64 -30.30 -4.16
CA ALA A 36 18.74 -30.49 -5.60
C ALA A 36 19.43 -31.82 -5.96
N SER A 37 20.47 -32.24 -5.21
CA SER A 37 21.09 -33.57 -5.36
C SER A 37 20.09 -34.70 -5.11
N LYS A 38 19.29 -34.58 -4.05
CA LYS A 38 18.26 -35.58 -3.72
C LYS A 38 17.16 -35.69 -4.77
N ALA A 39 16.78 -34.58 -5.40
CA ALA A 39 15.81 -34.58 -6.52
C ALA A 39 16.39 -35.25 -7.77
N ALA A 40 17.67 -35.06 -8.08
CA ALA A 40 18.33 -35.75 -9.17
C ALA A 40 18.30 -37.27 -8.99
N ASP A 41 18.59 -37.78 -7.79
CA ASP A 41 18.56 -39.20 -7.45
C ASP A 41 17.15 -39.80 -7.58
N GLN A 42 16.14 -39.05 -7.23
CA GLN A 42 14.73 -39.48 -7.33
C GLN A 42 14.21 -39.47 -8.76
N THR A 43 14.66 -38.53 -9.60
CA THR A 43 14.36 -38.52 -11.03
C THR A 43 14.98 -39.73 -11.75
N ALA A 44 16.17 -40.14 -11.35
CA ALA A 44 16.82 -41.35 -11.82
C ALA A 44 16.02 -42.62 -11.42
N SER A 45 15.47 -42.66 -10.21
CA SER A 45 14.59 -43.74 -9.72
C SER A 45 13.28 -43.84 -10.52
N ALA A 46 12.63 -42.70 -10.83
CA ALA A 46 11.43 -42.65 -11.66
C ALA A 46 11.68 -43.15 -13.11
N ALA A 47 12.81 -42.79 -13.71
CA ALA A 47 13.21 -43.28 -15.04
C ALA A 47 13.41 -44.81 -15.07
N LYS A 48 13.87 -45.38 -13.95
CA LYS A 48 14.02 -46.85 -13.80
C LYS A 48 12.65 -47.54 -13.72
N SER A 49 11.71 -46.97 -12.96
CA SER A 49 10.33 -47.49 -12.83
C SER A 49 9.57 -47.49 -14.18
N VAL A 50 9.73 -46.45 -15.01
CA VAL A 50 9.19 -46.38 -16.38
C VAL A 50 9.77 -47.50 -17.25
N THR A 51 11.04 -47.89 -17.03
CA THR A 51 11.68 -48.99 -17.75
C THR A 51 11.10 -50.35 -17.38
N ASP A 52 10.81 -50.52 -16.08
CA ASP A 52 10.23 -51.76 -15.52
C ASP A 52 8.77 -51.93 -15.96
N THR A 53 8.00 -50.85 -16.04
CA THR A 53 6.63 -50.84 -16.59
C THR A 53 6.60 -51.20 -18.06
N LYS A 54 7.61 -50.78 -18.84
CA LYS A 54 7.78 -51.17 -20.25
C LYS A 54 8.08 -52.67 -20.39
N ALA A 55 8.87 -53.27 -19.52
CA ALA A 55 9.17 -54.70 -19.53
C ALA A 55 7.90 -55.53 -19.21
N ALA A 56 7.11 -55.08 -18.21
CA ALA A 56 5.85 -55.73 -17.86
C ALA A 56 4.79 -55.62 -18.96
N THR A 57 4.68 -54.49 -19.65
CA THR A 57 3.76 -54.31 -20.78
C THR A 57 4.17 -55.16 -21.96
N LYS A 58 5.47 -55.34 -22.22
CA LYS A 58 6.00 -56.20 -23.26
C LYS A 58 5.79 -57.70 -22.98
N ALA A 59 5.87 -58.11 -21.71
CA ALA A 59 5.55 -59.48 -21.28
C ALA A 59 4.06 -59.79 -21.44
N ALA A 60 3.17 -58.86 -21.05
CA ALA A 60 1.73 -59.01 -21.25
C ALA A 60 1.30 -59.06 -22.73
N LEU A 61 2.00 -58.35 -23.62
CA LEU A 61 1.77 -58.41 -25.06
C LEU A 61 2.19 -59.75 -25.68
N ALA A 62 3.25 -60.39 -25.16
CA ALA A 62 3.71 -61.69 -25.65
C ALA A 62 2.73 -62.83 -25.29
N GLU A 63 1.96 -62.72 -24.20
CA GLU A 63 0.93 -63.69 -23.81
C GLU A 63 -0.37 -63.58 -24.62
N VAL A 64 -0.62 -62.49 -25.36
CA VAL A 64 -1.89 -62.18 -26.09
C VAL A 64 -1.82 -62.57 -27.58
N GLU A 65 -0.68 -63.02 -28.09
CA GLU A 65 -0.51 -63.35 -29.56
C GLU A 65 -1.29 -64.57 -30.09
N GLY A 66 -2.22 -65.12 -29.32
CA GLY A 66 -3.02 -66.28 -29.65
C GLY A 66 -4.47 -66.07 -30.12
N GLY A 67 -5.07 -64.89 -30.14
CA GLY A 67 -6.52 -64.73 -30.39
C GLY A 67 -6.92 -63.55 -31.26
N ARG A 68 -8.00 -63.70 -32.02
CA ARG A 68 -8.49 -62.86 -33.15
C ARG A 68 -9.21 -61.54 -32.80
N HIS A 69 -8.79 -60.76 -31.77
CA HIS A 69 -9.30 -59.39 -31.59
C HIS A 69 -8.21 -58.32 -31.60
N HIS A 70 -7.44 -58.30 -32.68
CA HIS A 70 -6.14 -57.64 -32.77
C HIS A 70 -6.13 -56.14 -33.05
N SER A 71 -7.22 -55.46 -33.48
CA SER A 71 -7.04 -54.12 -34.05
C SER A 71 -7.16 -52.96 -33.02
N ALA A 72 -7.93 -53.11 -31.95
CA ALA A 72 -8.12 -52.03 -30.94
C ALA A 72 -7.10 -52.14 -29.80
N LEU A 73 -6.84 -53.34 -29.32
CA LEU A 73 -5.84 -53.61 -28.25
C LEU A 73 -4.42 -53.32 -28.75
N GLY A 74 -4.09 -53.73 -29.99
CA GLY A 74 -2.78 -53.46 -30.60
C GLY A 74 -2.51 -51.97 -30.79
N ARG A 75 -3.55 -51.18 -31.13
CA ARG A 75 -3.43 -49.71 -31.21
C ARG A 75 -3.28 -49.05 -29.83
N ALA A 76 -3.99 -49.51 -28.82
CA ALA A 76 -3.90 -49.00 -27.45
C ALA A 76 -2.55 -49.33 -26.83
N ALA A 77 -2.05 -50.54 -27.02
CA ALA A 77 -0.74 -50.98 -26.56
C ALA A 77 0.42 -50.26 -27.31
N ALA A 78 0.31 -50.02 -28.60
CA ALA A 78 1.27 -49.23 -29.37
C ALA A 78 1.29 -47.74 -28.91
N SER A 79 0.13 -47.18 -28.63
CA SER A 79 0.01 -45.82 -28.07
C SER A 79 0.65 -45.71 -26.68
N ALA A 80 0.36 -46.66 -25.77
CA ALA A 80 0.96 -46.69 -24.42
C ALA A 80 2.49 -46.88 -24.48
N ASN A 81 3.01 -47.69 -25.41
CA ASN A 81 4.47 -47.87 -25.63
C ASN A 81 5.14 -46.60 -26.18
N ASN A 82 4.45 -45.84 -27.04
CA ASN A 82 4.99 -44.61 -27.59
C ASN A 82 4.99 -43.50 -26.52
N GLU A 83 3.94 -43.39 -25.71
CA GLU A 83 3.88 -42.45 -24.58
C GLU A 83 4.92 -42.81 -23.51
N ALA A 84 5.13 -44.06 -23.17
CA ALA A 84 6.15 -44.48 -22.24
C ALA A 84 7.58 -44.15 -22.75
N LYS A 85 7.82 -44.29 -24.09
CA LYS A 85 9.10 -43.85 -24.68
C LYS A 85 9.29 -42.34 -24.59
N ALA A 86 8.25 -41.56 -24.83
CA ALA A 86 8.30 -40.11 -24.73
C ALA A 86 8.54 -39.66 -23.27
N ALA A 87 7.85 -40.26 -22.30
CA ALA A 87 8.06 -40.04 -20.88
C ALA A 87 9.50 -40.33 -20.42
N LYS A 88 10.08 -41.46 -20.90
CA LYS A 88 11.47 -41.78 -20.58
C LYS A 88 12.46 -40.78 -21.16
N LYS A 89 12.23 -40.28 -22.38
CA LYS A 89 13.07 -39.25 -22.98
C LYS A 89 12.99 -37.95 -22.20
N ALA A 90 11.78 -37.49 -21.86
CA ALA A 90 11.56 -36.27 -21.10
C ALA A 90 12.15 -36.36 -19.67
N ALA A 91 12.05 -37.53 -19.01
CA ALA A 91 12.66 -37.75 -17.70
C ALA A 91 14.20 -37.65 -17.76
N LEU A 92 14.84 -38.20 -18.80
CA LEU A 92 16.29 -38.09 -18.99
C LEU A 92 16.73 -36.64 -19.27
N GLU A 93 15.97 -35.91 -20.05
CA GLU A 93 16.22 -34.47 -20.28
C GLU A 93 16.06 -33.63 -18.98
N ALA A 94 15.03 -33.90 -18.16
CA ALA A 94 14.83 -33.27 -16.88
C ALA A 94 15.97 -33.53 -15.90
N GLU A 95 16.50 -34.79 -15.86
CA GLU A 95 17.64 -35.16 -15.02
C GLU A 95 18.92 -34.40 -15.44
N GLN A 96 19.18 -34.30 -16.75
CA GLN A 96 20.32 -33.52 -17.25
C GLN A 96 20.23 -32.05 -16.94
N MET A 97 19.06 -31.45 -17.06
CA MET A 97 18.83 -30.05 -16.70
C MET A 97 18.97 -29.82 -15.18
N ALA A 98 18.44 -30.70 -14.34
CA ALA A 98 18.61 -30.65 -12.90
C ALA A 98 20.08 -30.75 -12.46
N MET A 99 20.85 -31.65 -13.11
CA MET A 99 22.31 -31.75 -12.86
C MET A 99 23.06 -30.46 -13.26
N ARG A 100 22.70 -29.84 -14.38
CA ARG A 100 23.29 -28.56 -14.79
C ARG A 100 22.96 -27.47 -13.80
N ALA A 101 21.71 -27.35 -13.33
CA ALA A 101 21.32 -26.41 -12.32
C ALA A 101 22.11 -26.55 -11.01
N VAL A 102 22.37 -27.78 -10.56
CA VAL A 102 23.21 -28.09 -9.38
C VAL A 102 24.66 -27.62 -9.59
N LYS A 103 25.20 -27.85 -10.80
CA LYS A 103 26.57 -27.43 -11.13
C LYS A 103 26.69 -25.91 -11.15
N LEU A 104 25.78 -25.21 -11.81
CA LEU A 104 25.77 -23.75 -11.87
C LEU A 104 25.56 -23.10 -10.49
N ALA A 105 24.74 -23.69 -9.63
CA ALA A 105 24.58 -23.25 -8.25
C ALA A 105 25.87 -23.39 -7.43
N ALA A 106 26.62 -24.48 -7.63
CA ALA A 106 27.93 -24.68 -6.97
C ALA A 106 28.98 -23.68 -7.48
N GLU A 107 28.99 -23.38 -8.77
CA GLU A 107 29.89 -22.37 -9.37
C GLU A 107 29.54 -20.95 -8.86
N SER A 108 28.26 -20.64 -8.69
CA SER A 108 27.78 -19.38 -8.11
C SER A 108 28.23 -19.24 -6.63
N GLU A 109 28.19 -20.34 -5.85
CA GLU A 109 28.63 -20.35 -4.45
C GLU A 109 30.16 -20.11 -4.34
N ALA A 110 30.94 -20.73 -5.22
CA ALA A 110 32.39 -20.52 -5.28
C ALA A 110 32.75 -19.08 -5.66
N ALA A 111 32.08 -18.52 -6.67
CA ALA A 111 32.30 -17.12 -7.06
C ALA A 111 31.85 -16.13 -5.97
N ALA A 112 30.82 -16.43 -5.19
CA ALA A 112 30.42 -15.62 -4.05
C ALA A 112 31.43 -15.64 -2.91
N ALA A 113 32.16 -16.71 -2.71
CA ALA A 113 33.27 -16.77 -1.75
C ALA A 113 34.45 -15.91 -2.21
N GLU A 114 34.82 -15.96 -3.49
CA GLU A 114 35.86 -15.13 -4.10
C GLU A 114 35.54 -13.64 -4.02
N ALA A 115 34.28 -13.26 -4.28
CA ALA A 115 33.84 -11.87 -4.14
C ALA A 115 34.02 -11.33 -2.72
N ARG A 116 33.79 -12.16 -1.69
CA ARG A 116 34.00 -11.78 -0.27
C ARG A 116 35.47 -11.56 0.06
N GLU A 117 36.39 -12.37 -0.47
CA GLU A 117 37.81 -12.19 -0.27
C GLU A 117 38.28 -10.86 -0.87
N MET A 118 37.85 -10.54 -2.09
CA MET A 118 38.17 -9.26 -2.74
C MET A 118 37.58 -8.06 -1.99
N GLU A 119 36.33 -8.17 -1.50
CA GLU A 119 35.71 -7.12 -0.67
C GLU A 119 36.51 -6.86 0.62
N MET A 120 36.95 -7.91 1.29
CA MET A 120 37.80 -7.78 2.49
C MET A 120 39.15 -7.15 2.17
N ALA A 121 39.71 -7.42 1.01
CA ALA A 121 40.95 -6.80 0.55
C ALA A 121 40.78 -5.30 0.28
N ALA A 122 39.67 -4.92 -0.40
CA ALA A 122 39.33 -3.52 -0.66
C ALA A 122 39.11 -2.73 0.65
N ILE A 123 38.40 -3.31 1.64
CA ILE A 123 38.23 -2.70 2.97
C ILE A 123 39.59 -2.48 3.68
N LYS A 124 40.50 -3.45 3.62
CA LYS A 124 41.83 -3.32 4.23
C LYS A 124 42.64 -2.25 3.53
N ALA A 125 42.60 -2.16 2.20
CA ALA A 125 43.30 -1.14 1.43
C ALA A 125 42.76 0.26 1.71
N GLY A 126 41.45 0.42 1.73
CA GLY A 126 40.75 1.67 2.06
C GLY A 126 41.05 2.15 3.50
N ALA A 127 41.08 1.23 4.47
CA ALA A 127 41.44 1.55 5.86
C ALA A 127 42.90 2.05 5.98
N LYS A 128 43.81 1.43 5.21
CA LYS A 128 45.23 1.89 5.15
C LYS A 128 45.37 3.26 4.48
N ALA A 129 44.63 3.50 3.37
CA ALA A 129 44.62 4.79 2.69
C ALA A 129 44.16 5.90 3.65
N LYS A 130 43.11 5.64 4.42
CA LYS A 130 42.54 6.57 5.40
C LYS A 130 43.50 6.87 6.55
N GLY A 131 44.27 5.89 6.99
CA GLY A 131 45.35 6.10 7.98
C GLY A 131 46.43 7.06 7.46
N VAL A 132 46.90 6.88 6.23
CA VAL A 132 47.86 7.76 5.56
C VAL A 132 47.30 9.15 5.28
N GLU A 133 46.04 9.29 4.99
CA GLU A 133 45.36 10.58 4.83
C GLU A 133 45.39 11.40 6.11
N ILE A 134 45.12 10.75 7.27
CA ILE A 134 45.18 11.40 8.58
C ILE A 134 46.63 11.85 8.90
N GLU A 135 47.61 11.01 8.62
CA GLU A 135 49.02 11.37 8.78
C GLU A 135 49.42 12.53 7.86
N LEU A 136 48.91 12.54 6.63
CA LEU A 136 49.16 13.61 5.67
C LEU A 136 48.60 14.95 6.15
N VAL A 137 47.34 14.96 6.63
CA VAL A 137 46.70 16.16 7.16
C VAL A 137 47.41 16.68 8.42
N GLN A 138 47.92 15.78 9.27
CA GLN A 138 48.70 16.15 10.44
C GLN A 138 50.09 16.72 10.07
N ALA A 139 50.73 16.15 9.05
CA ALA A 139 52.02 16.62 8.54
C ALA A 139 51.89 17.98 7.84
N GLU A 140 50.80 18.25 7.12
CA GLU A 140 50.55 19.57 6.49
C GLU A 140 50.23 20.67 7.52
N ARG A 141 49.70 20.32 8.69
CA ARG A 141 49.40 21.25 9.79
C ARG A 141 50.54 21.47 10.79
N ALA A 142 51.63 20.75 10.64
CA ALA A 142 52.77 20.88 11.55
C ALA A 142 53.46 22.26 11.44
N PRO A 143 54.01 22.81 12.52
CA PRO A 143 54.65 24.13 12.52
C PRO A 143 55.82 24.32 11.55
N ASN A 144 56.50 23.22 11.15
CA ASN A 144 57.54 23.17 10.14
C ASN A 144 57.36 21.93 9.23
N PRO A 145 56.53 21.99 8.24
CA PRO A 145 56.20 20.83 7.42
C PRO A 145 57.34 20.44 6.47
N SER A 146 57.81 19.18 6.56
CA SER A 146 58.76 18.62 5.62
C SER A 146 58.12 18.39 4.28
N SER A 147 58.56 19.15 3.26
CA SER A 147 57.99 19.05 1.90
C SER A 147 58.28 17.68 1.24
N GLU A 148 59.27 16.92 1.72
CA GLU A 148 59.57 15.58 1.23
C GLU A 148 58.66 14.51 1.88
N ALA A 149 58.39 14.62 3.19
CA ALA A 149 57.46 13.75 3.90
C ALA A 149 56.03 13.89 3.35
N ILE A 150 55.58 15.10 3.11
CA ILE A 150 54.29 15.38 2.51
C ILE A 150 54.15 14.79 1.09
N ARG A 151 55.18 14.94 0.25
CA ARG A 151 55.20 14.34 -1.10
C ARG A 151 55.22 12.81 -1.05
N SER A 152 55.88 12.20 -0.11
CA SER A 152 55.91 10.75 0.09
C SER A 152 54.53 10.21 0.55
N ALA A 153 53.91 10.88 1.54
CA ALA A 153 52.60 10.52 2.03
C ALA A 153 51.51 10.68 0.94
N LYS A 154 51.57 11.76 0.12
CA LYS A 154 50.66 11.95 -1.03
C LYS A 154 50.78 10.84 -2.08
N ARG A 155 52.00 10.38 -2.38
CA ARG A 155 52.19 9.26 -3.31
C ARG A 155 51.69 7.93 -2.73
N LEU A 156 51.89 7.70 -1.45
CA LEU A 156 51.40 6.49 -0.77
C LEU A 156 49.87 6.47 -0.70
N PHE A 157 49.25 7.61 -0.35
CA PHE A 157 47.80 7.77 -0.33
C PHE A 157 47.18 7.48 -1.70
N ALA A 158 47.69 8.12 -2.77
CA ALA A 158 47.22 7.90 -4.13
C ALA A 158 47.30 6.42 -4.55
N ARG A 159 48.41 5.76 -4.22
CA ARG A 159 48.63 4.35 -4.55
C ARG A 159 47.67 3.41 -3.79
N LEU A 160 47.42 3.67 -2.53
CA LEU A 160 46.48 2.88 -1.72
C LEU A 160 45.05 3.10 -2.14
N THR A 161 44.69 4.31 -2.56
CA THR A 161 43.34 4.62 -3.10
C THR A 161 43.12 3.92 -4.43
N GLU A 162 44.09 3.99 -5.36
CA GLU A 162 44.05 3.26 -6.64
C GLU A 162 43.94 1.73 -6.43
N GLN A 163 44.64 1.18 -5.43
CA GLN A 163 44.55 -0.24 -5.08
C GLN A 163 43.18 -0.58 -4.55
N ALA A 164 42.58 0.23 -3.66
CA ALA A 164 41.26 0.00 -3.12
C ALA A 164 40.18 0.06 -4.21
N GLU A 165 40.26 1.02 -5.14
CA GLU A 165 39.34 1.14 -6.30
C GLU A 165 39.47 -0.06 -7.25
N ALA A 166 40.67 -0.58 -7.48
CA ALA A 166 40.89 -1.75 -8.34
C ALA A 166 40.30 -3.03 -7.72
N GLU A 167 40.50 -3.24 -6.41
CA GLU A 167 39.95 -4.39 -5.67
C GLU A 167 38.41 -4.30 -5.56
N GLU A 168 37.83 -3.10 -5.41
CA GLU A 168 36.38 -2.86 -5.43
C GLU A 168 35.79 -3.18 -6.81
N ALA A 169 36.43 -2.72 -7.88
CA ALA A 169 36.00 -3.00 -9.25
C ALA A 169 36.03 -4.51 -9.56
N ALA A 170 37.06 -5.22 -9.06
CA ALA A 170 37.15 -6.68 -9.19
C ALA A 170 36.02 -7.38 -8.42
N SER A 171 35.72 -6.97 -7.21
CA SER A 171 34.60 -7.49 -6.41
C SER A 171 33.25 -7.30 -7.12
N GLN A 172 33.00 -6.12 -7.69
CA GLN A 172 31.80 -5.83 -8.47
C GLN A 172 31.67 -6.72 -9.71
N ALA A 173 32.78 -6.94 -10.44
CA ALA A 173 32.76 -7.82 -11.61
C ALA A 173 32.45 -9.27 -11.23
N ILE A 174 32.96 -9.76 -10.11
CA ILE A 174 32.68 -11.11 -9.61
C ILE A 174 31.24 -11.20 -9.12
N ALA A 175 30.71 -10.16 -8.46
CA ALA A 175 29.31 -10.13 -8.03
C ALA A 175 28.34 -10.18 -9.21
N MET A 176 28.65 -9.52 -10.34
CA MET A 176 27.87 -9.66 -11.58
C MET A 176 27.91 -11.10 -12.12
N LYS A 177 29.08 -11.76 -12.08
CA LYS A 177 29.20 -13.16 -12.47
C LYS A 177 28.37 -14.10 -11.59
N VAL A 178 28.35 -13.86 -10.28
CA VAL A 178 27.50 -14.60 -9.31
C VAL A 178 26.02 -14.50 -9.70
N ARG A 179 25.57 -13.29 -10.02
CA ARG A 179 24.17 -13.05 -10.44
C ARG A 179 23.83 -13.75 -11.74
N ALA A 180 24.71 -13.73 -12.73
CA ALA A 180 24.50 -14.41 -14.00
C ALA A 180 24.39 -15.94 -13.80
N LEU A 181 25.31 -16.55 -13.03
CA LEU A 181 25.30 -17.98 -12.74
C LEU A 181 24.07 -18.40 -11.93
N ALA A 182 23.62 -17.59 -10.98
CA ALA A 182 22.40 -17.86 -10.21
C ALA A 182 21.13 -17.79 -11.08
N SER A 183 21.05 -16.83 -12.00
CA SER A 183 19.95 -16.70 -12.97
C SER A 183 19.90 -17.87 -13.94
N GLU A 184 21.06 -18.32 -14.45
CA GLU A 184 21.16 -19.47 -15.33
C GLU A 184 20.80 -20.78 -14.62
N ALA A 185 21.22 -20.94 -13.35
CA ALA A 185 20.82 -22.08 -12.51
C ALA A 185 19.29 -22.13 -12.29
N LYS A 186 18.65 -20.99 -12.12
CA LYS A 186 17.19 -20.87 -11.99
C LYS A 186 16.49 -21.26 -13.29
N ALA A 187 16.96 -20.77 -14.43
CA ALA A 187 16.39 -21.11 -15.74
C ALA A 187 16.45 -22.60 -16.03
N GLU A 188 17.59 -23.26 -15.77
CA GLU A 188 17.76 -24.71 -15.92
C GLU A 188 16.86 -25.50 -14.94
N ALA A 189 16.70 -25.04 -13.70
CA ALA A 189 15.82 -25.68 -12.72
C ALA A 189 14.33 -25.57 -13.13
N LEU A 190 13.91 -24.42 -13.66
CA LEU A 190 12.55 -24.22 -14.18
C LEU A 190 12.28 -25.07 -15.42
N ALA A 191 13.24 -25.16 -16.34
CA ALA A 191 13.14 -26.02 -17.51
C ALA A 191 13.03 -27.49 -17.11
N ALA A 192 13.78 -27.94 -16.10
CA ALA A 192 13.66 -29.28 -15.54
C ALA A 192 12.26 -29.54 -14.97
N ALA A 193 11.68 -28.57 -14.23
CA ALA A 193 10.34 -28.68 -13.67
C ALA A 193 9.26 -28.79 -14.76
N THR A 194 9.37 -28.01 -15.83
CA THR A 194 8.46 -28.11 -17.00
C THR A 194 8.52 -29.49 -17.65
N LYS A 195 9.72 -30.06 -17.80
CA LYS A 195 9.89 -31.41 -18.37
C LYS A 195 9.28 -32.49 -17.48
N VAL A 196 9.33 -32.34 -16.16
CA VAL A 196 8.67 -33.29 -15.24
C VAL A 196 7.16 -33.20 -15.34
N GLU A 197 6.60 -32.01 -15.57
CA GLU A 197 5.16 -31.83 -15.83
C GLU A 197 4.74 -32.56 -17.15
N GLU A 198 5.54 -32.48 -18.21
CA GLU A 198 5.32 -33.22 -19.45
C GLU A 198 5.31 -34.75 -19.20
N VAL A 199 6.21 -35.24 -18.33
CA VAL A 199 6.22 -36.66 -17.92
C VAL A 199 4.93 -37.02 -17.20
N ALA A 200 4.48 -36.19 -16.25
CA ALA A 200 3.25 -36.43 -15.49
C ALA A 200 2.00 -36.46 -16.39
N GLN A 201 1.93 -35.58 -17.41
CA GLN A 201 0.86 -35.57 -18.39
C GLN A 201 0.91 -36.81 -19.29
N SER A 202 2.11 -37.28 -19.66
CA SER A 202 2.28 -38.48 -20.44
C SER A 202 1.84 -39.74 -19.66
N VAL A 203 2.14 -39.81 -18.37
CA VAL A 203 1.66 -40.88 -17.49
C VAL A 203 0.13 -40.87 -17.37
N LYS A 204 -0.52 -39.69 -17.21
CA LYS A 204 -1.99 -39.58 -17.23
C LYS A 204 -2.61 -40.10 -18.54
N ARG A 205 -1.99 -39.78 -19.67
CA ARG A 205 -2.44 -40.28 -21.00
C ARG A 205 -2.31 -41.81 -21.13
N THR A 206 -1.22 -42.36 -20.55
CA THR A 206 -1.01 -43.79 -20.50
C THR A 206 -2.05 -44.51 -19.63
N GLU A 207 -2.39 -43.92 -18.43
CA GLU A 207 -3.49 -44.42 -17.58
C GLU A 207 -4.83 -44.40 -18.31
N LEU A 208 -5.13 -43.33 -19.04
CA LEU A 208 -6.38 -43.21 -19.81
C LEU A 208 -6.45 -44.21 -20.97
N ALA A 209 -5.33 -44.46 -21.61
CA ALA A 209 -5.22 -45.47 -22.64
C ALA A 209 -5.40 -46.91 -22.08
N ALA A 210 -4.81 -47.17 -20.92
CA ALA A 210 -5.00 -48.43 -20.18
C ALA A 210 -6.44 -48.64 -19.74
N LYS A 211 -7.11 -47.63 -19.19
CA LYS A 211 -8.55 -47.69 -18.85
C LYS A 211 -9.45 -47.89 -20.09
N LYS A 212 -9.13 -47.30 -21.24
CA LYS A 212 -9.86 -47.52 -22.49
C LYS A 212 -9.64 -48.93 -23.01
N ALA A 213 -8.44 -49.50 -22.84
CA ALA A 213 -8.18 -50.89 -23.16
C ALA A 213 -8.96 -51.86 -22.24
N GLU A 214 -9.02 -51.55 -20.93
CA GLU A 214 -9.78 -52.34 -19.93
C GLU A 214 -11.29 -52.29 -20.22
N SER A 215 -11.83 -51.12 -20.64
CA SER A 215 -13.25 -51.01 -21.03
C SER A 215 -13.61 -51.68 -22.33
N ALA A 216 -12.64 -51.81 -23.26
CA ALA A 216 -12.84 -52.53 -24.52
C ALA A 216 -12.80 -54.07 -24.38
N VAL A 217 -12.31 -54.58 -23.25
CA VAL A 217 -12.18 -56.03 -22.93
C VAL A 217 -13.41 -56.57 -22.17
N ARG A 218 -14.43 -55.78 -21.83
CA ARG A 218 -15.66 -56.27 -21.19
C ARG A 218 -16.56 -57.04 -22.15
N GLY A 219 -16.01 -58.14 -22.71
CA GLY A 219 -16.76 -59.25 -23.25
C GLY A 219 -16.40 -60.54 -22.45
N PRO A 220 -17.28 -61.55 -22.38
CA PRO A 220 -17.14 -62.62 -21.40
C PRO A 220 -16.11 -63.66 -21.89
N GLU A 221 -14.94 -63.70 -21.30
CA GLU A 221 -14.09 -64.84 -21.13
C GLU A 221 -12.80 -64.48 -20.36
N GLU A 222 -12.65 -65.05 -19.20
CA GLU A 222 -11.50 -65.36 -18.33
C GLU A 222 -10.19 -64.58 -18.49
N TRP A 223 -10.10 -63.48 -17.79
CA TRP A 223 -8.83 -62.97 -17.28
C TRP A 223 -8.67 -63.32 -15.81
N THR A 224 -7.57 -63.97 -15.45
CA THR A 224 -7.31 -64.26 -14.02
C THR A 224 -7.15 -63.00 -13.22
N GLU A 225 -7.83 -62.90 -12.05
CA GLU A 225 -7.79 -61.78 -11.08
C GLU A 225 -6.34 -61.32 -10.73
N GLN A 226 -5.40 -62.25 -10.86
CA GLN A 226 -3.98 -62.04 -10.60
C GLN A 226 -3.29 -61.11 -11.59
N THR A 227 -3.66 -61.16 -12.87
CA THR A 227 -3.05 -60.31 -13.93
C THR A 227 -3.58 -58.88 -13.83
N MET A 228 -4.86 -58.69 -13.51
CA MET A 228 -5.45 -57.37 -13.23
C MET A 228 -4.88 -56.69 -11.98
N ALA A 229 -4.71 -57.46 -10.88
CA ALA A 229 -4.12 -56.97 -9.63
C ALA A 229 -2.64 -56.52 -9.83
N ARG A 230 -1.85 -57.28 -10.59
CA ARG A 230 -0.45 -56.92 -10.91
C ARG A 230 -0.34 -55.66 -11.77
N THR A 231 -1.17 -55.51 -12.79
CA THR A 231 -1.14 -54.33 -13.66
C THR A 231 -1.59 -53.10 -12.91
N LYS A 232 -2.63 -53.22 -12.10
CA LYS A 232 -3.09 -52.12 -11.21
C LYS A 232 -2.02 -51.71 -10.19
N ALA A 233 -1.37 -52.65 -9.51
CA ALA A 233 -0.28 -52.39 -8.58
C ALA A 233 0.91 -51.69 -9.23
N THR A 234 1.26 -52.04 -10.46
CA THR A 234 2.38 -51.43 -11.21
C THR A 234 2.04 -49.99 -11.62
N VAL A 235 0.80 -49.73 -12.06
CA VAL A 235 0.31 -48.39 -12.40
C VAL A 235 0.24 -47.51 -11.17
N ASP A 236 -0.26 -48.01 -10.05
CA ASP A 236 -0.36 -47.25 -8.76
C ASP A 236 1.04 -46.92 -8.18
N THR A 237 2.01 -47.82 -8.34
CA THR A 237 3.40 -47.58 -7.92
C THR A 237 4.05 -46.50 -8.79
N ALA A 238 3.93 -46.61 -10.12
CA ALA A 238 4.45 -45.63 -11.08
C ALA A 238 3.83 -44.22 -10.84
N ARG A 239 2.54 -44.15 -10.49
CA ARG A 239 1.84 -42.91 -10.14
C ARG A 239 2.40 -42.27 -8.89
N LYS A 240 2.64 -43.02 -7.81
CA LYS A 240 3.20 -42.52 -6.57
C LYS A 240 4.62 -42.00 -6.76
N GLU A 241 5.47 -42.73 -7.49
CA GLU A 241 6.84 -42.33 -7.77
C GLU A 241 6.93 -41.09 -8.65
N THR A 242 6.02 -40.96 -9.65
CA THR A 242 5.96 -39.79 -10.52
C THR A 242 5.48 -38.55 -9.75
N GLN A 243 4.48 -38.72 -8.87
CA GLN A 243 3.99 -37.61 -8.04
C GLN A 243 5.08 -37.13 -7.06
N ALA A 244 5.82 -38.02 -6.44
CA ALA A 244 6.94 -37.68 -5.56
C ALA A 244 8.04 -36.92 -6.34
N ALA A 245 8.37 -37.34 -7.58
CA ALA A 245 9.35 -36.65 -8.43
C ALA A 245 8.90 -35.24 -8.83
N VAL A 246 7.60 -35.02 -9.11
CA VAL A 246 7.01 -33.71 -9.39
C VAL A 246 7.13 -32.78 -8.17
N ASP A 247 6.77 -33.28 -6.99
CA ASP A 247 6.79 -32.51 -5.76
C ASP A 247 8.22 -32.12 -5.35
N ASP A 248 9.18 -33.00 -5.53
CA ASP A 248 10.60 -32.73 -5.25
C ASP A 248 11.25 -31.78 -6.25
N THR A 249 10.83 -31.83 -7.52
CA THR A 249 11.33 -30.89 -8.53
C THR A 249 10.76 -29.49 -8.32
N ARG A 250 9.49 -29.37 -7.87
CA ARG A 250 8.91 -28.10 -7.41
C ARG A 250 9.64 -27.54 -6.19
N ALA A 251 10.03 -28.41 -5.26
CA ALA A 251 10.81 -27.99 -4.09
C ALA A 251 12.22 -27.48 -4.47
N SER A 252 12.82 -28.11 -5.51
CA SER A 252 14.14 -27.71 -6.04
C SER A 252 14.07 -26.39 -6.80
N ALA A 253 13.02 -26.15 -7.59
CA ALA A 253 12.77 -24.86 -8.24
C ALA A 253 12.59 -23.72 -7.23
N LYS A 254 11.79 -23.93 -6.17
CA LYS A 254 11.66 -22.96 -5.06
C LYS A 254 12.96 -22.72 -4.29
N ALA A 255 13.85 -23.71 -4.24
CA ALA A 255 15.16 -23.57 -3.60
C ALA A 255 16.12 -22.75 -4.47
N ALA A 256 16.05 -22.90 -5.81
CA ALA A 256 16.81 -22.08 -6.76
C ALA A 256 16.35 -20.62 -6.74
N GLU A 257 15.05 -20.37 -6.66
CA GLU A 257 14.46 -19.03 -6.47
C GLU A 257 14.97 -18.34 -5.19
N LYS A 258 15.02 -19.07 -4.07
CA LYS A 258 15.58 -18.54 -2.81
C LYS A 258 17.09 -18.24 -2.92
N LEU A 259 17.83 -18.98 -3.73
CA LEU A 259 19.25 -18.73 -4.02
C LEU A 259 19.44 -17.44 -4.84
N GLU A 260 18.59 -17.20 -5.83
CA GLU A 260 18.64 -15.95 -6.61
C GLU A 260 18.31 -14.73 -5.73
N ILE A 261 17.28 -14.83 -4.89
CA ILE A 261 16.94 -13.78 -3.93
C ILE A 261 18.11 -13.51 -2.98
N ALA A 262 18.77 -14.55 -2.47
CA ALA A 262 19.93 -14.41 -1.58
C ALA A 262 21.15 -13.82 -2.30
N ALA A 263 21.41 -14.21 -3.56
CA ALA A 263 22.50 -13.67 -4.37
C ALA A 263 22.22 -12.23 -4.79
N SER A 264 20.97 -11.90 -5.11
CA SER A 264 20.54 -10.54 -5.41
C SER A 264 20.63 -9.63 -4.17
N ALA A 265 20.26 -10.13 -2.99
CA ALA A 265 20.38 -9.41 -1.72
C ALA A 265 21.86 -9.18 -1.33
N ALA A 266 22.73 -10.17 -1.54
CA ALA A 266 24.16 -10.02 -1.30
C ALA A 266 24.82 -9.02 -2.26
N HIS A 267 24.40 -8.99 -3.54
CA HIS A 267 24.84 -7.98 -4.49
C HIS A 267 24.32 -6.58 -4.14
N ALA A 268 23.04 -6.47 -3.79
CA ALA A 268 22.45 -5.19 -3.36
C ALA A 268 23.12 -4.66 -2.08
N ALA A 269 23.48 -5.54 -1.13
CA ALA A 269 24.19 -5.17 0.08
C ALA A 269 25.63 -4.68 -0.21
N ALA A 270 26.33 -5.30 -1.16
CA ALA A 270 27.67 -4.88 -1.56
C ALA A 270 27.67 -3.52 -2.30
N VAL A 271 26.74 -3.34 -3.24
CA VAL A 271 26.56 -2.06 -3.97
C VAL A 271 26.11 -0.95 -3.02
N SER A 272 25.19 -1.24 -2.12
CA SER A 272 24.68 -0.28 -1.14
C SER A 272 25.74 0.18 -0.14
N LYS A 273 26.67 -0.69 0.26
CA LYS A 273 27.76 -0.30 1.17
C LYS A 273 28.75 0.61 0.47
N ALA A 274 29.11 0.32 -0.78
CA ALA A 274 29.99 1.18 -1.58
C ALA A 274 29.36 2.55 -1.87
N ASP A 275 28.04 2.58 -2.13
CA ASP A 275 27.29 3.81 -2.32
C ASP A 275 27.10 4.60 -1.01
N ALA A 276 26.94 3.92 0.13
CA ALA A 276 26.86 4.57 1.44
C ALA A 276 28.22 5.18 1.86
N GLU A 277 29.33 4.51 1.58
CA GLU A 277 30.67 5.07 1.83
C GLU A 277 31.00 6.21 0.87
N ARG A 278 30.58 6.13 -0.42
CA ARG A 278 30.65 7.28 -1.35
C ARG A 278 29.74 8.43 -0.93
N ALA A 279 28.55 8.12 -0.45
CA ALA A 279 27.61 9.13 0.05
C ALA A 279 28.12 9.75 1.35
N ALA A 280 28.70 8.97 2.27
CA ALA A 280 29.33 9.48 3.48
C ALA A 280 30.58 10.31 3.19
N LEU A 281 31.40 9.92 2.20
CA LEU A 281 32.53 10.72 1.73
C LEU A 281 32.06 12.01 1.06
N LYS A 282 31.08 11.92 0.15
CA LYS A 282 30.45 13.11 -0.48
C LYS A 282 29.71 13.99 0.52
N ALA A 283 29.06 13.42 1.53
CA ALA A 283 28.42 14.18 2.60
C ALA A 283 29.46 14.85 3.51
N ARG A 284 30.61 14.24 3.70
CA ARG A 284 31.76 14.84 4.42
C ARG A 284 32.45 15.94 3.59
N GLU A 285 32.68 15.71 2.31
CA GLU A 285 33.15 16.74 1.39
C GLU A 285 32.13 17.88 1.21
N ALA A 286 30.82 17.57 1.25
CA ALA A 286 29.77 18.58 1.24
C ALA A 286 29.67 19.32 2.59
N ALA A 287 29.89 18.65 3.72
CA ALA A 287 29.94 19.26 5.03
C ALA A 287 31.21 20.15 5.19
N ASP A 288 32.36 19.70 4.69
CA ASP A 288 33.59 20.49 4.68
C ASP A 288 33.52 21.65 3.66
N LYS A 289 32.84 21.47 2.52
CA LYS A 289 32.46 22.55 1.59
C LYS A 289 31.40 23.47 2.17
N ALA A 290 30.44 22.95 2.92
CA ALA A 290 29.41 23.76 3.58
C ALA A 290 30.01 24.55 4.76
N ALA A 291 30.94 23.98 5.52
CA ALA A 291 31.72 24.70 6.55
C ALA A 291 32.62 25.78 5.96
N LEU A 292 33.12 25.61 4.73
CA LEU A 292 33.84 26.65 3.97
C LEU A 292 32.88 27.66 3.30
N SER A 293 31.60 27.28 3.05
CA SER A 293 30.55 28.07 2.42
C SER A 293 29.62 28.74 3.41
N GLU A 294 29.71 28.48 4.71
CA GLU A 294 29.03 29.28 5.76
C GLU A 294 29.46 30.74 5.76
N ALA A 295 30.59 31.06 5.15
CA ALA A 295 31.00 32.45 4.86
C ALA A 295 30.31 33.05 3.60
N GLU A 296 29.63 32.23 2.75
CA GLU A 296 28.87 32.65 1.57
C GLU A 296 27.40 32.25 1.70
N THR A 297 26.83 32.40 2.87
CA THR A 297 25.49 32.06 3.32
C THR A 297 24.37 32.41 2.32
N GLY A 298 23.51 31.47 2.07
CA GLY A 298 22.17 31.66 1.57
C GLY A 298 21.86 31.12 0.16
N LYS A 299 22.69 30.29 -0.47
CA LYS A 299 22.45 29.86 -1.86
C LYS A 299 22.03 28.40 -2.08
N ASN A 300 22.22 27.49 -1.11
CA ASN A 300 21.85 26.08 -1.33
C ASN A 300 20.45 25.76 -0.79
N LEU A 301 19.42 25.98 -1.60
CA LEU A 301 18.03 25.63 -1.25
C LEU A 301 17.74 24.11 -1.24
N LYS A 302 18.73 23.27 -1.54
CA LYS A 302 18.65 21.80 -1.50
C LYS A 302 19.27 21.20 -0.23
N ALA A 303 19.70 22.03 0.70
CA ALA A 303 20.27 21.56 1.96
C ALA A 303 19.23 20.75 2.77
N PRO A 304 19.57 19.56 3.27
CA PRO A 304 18.62 18.66 3.96
C PRO A 304 17.90 19.32 5.14
N GLU A 305 18.57 20.22 5.85
CA GLU A 305 18.05 20.94 7.01
C GLU A 305 16.86 21.84 6.68
N LEU A 306 16.67 22.19 5.40
CA LEU A 306 15.55 22.99 4.91
C LEU A 306 14.29 22.17 4.67
N TYR A 307 14.37 20.86 4.81
CA TYR A 307 13.25 19.96 4.54
C TYR A 307 12.87 19.20 5.81
N LEU A 308 11.55 18.97 5.97
CA LEU A 308 11.02 18.10 7.02
C LEU A 308 10.81 16.69 6.48
N ASN A 309 10.90 15.70 7.38
CA ASN A 309 10.63 14.32 7.05
C ASN A 309 9.12 14.11 6.80
N ARG A 310 8.79 13.41 5.72
CA ARG A 310 7.39 13.18 5.32
C ARG A 310 6.63 12.26 6.29
N GLU A 311 7.29 11.27 6.88
CA GLU A 311 6.64 10.33 7.80
C GLU A 311 6.36 11.01 9.15
N LEU A 312 7.32 11.78 9.64
CA LEU A 312 7.16 12.55 10.89
C LEU A 312 6.08 13.63 10.76
N THR A 313 6.02 14.36 9.63
CA THR A 313 4.98 15.37 9.42
C THR A 313 3.59 14.73 9.28
N TRP A 314 3.50 13.49 8.76
CA TRP A 314 2.26 12.73 8.75
C TRP A 314 1.84 12.29 10.16
N LEU A 315 2.78 11.91 11.01
CA LEU A 315 2.49 11.62 12.43
C LEU A 315 2.06 12.89 13.19
N GLU A 316 2.66 14.04 12.88
CA GLU A 316 2.18 15.34 13.40
C GLU A 316 0.72 15.63 12.98
N PHE A 317 0.29 15.25 11.78
CA PHE A 317 -1.12 15.31 11.43
C PHE A 317 -1.98 14.44 12.36
N ASN A 318 -1.54 13.22 12.67
CA ASN A 318 -2.29 12.35 13.58
C ASN A 318 -2.33 12.86 15.03
N LYS A 319 -1.33 13.61 15.49
CA LYS A 319 -1.41 14.33 16.77
C LYS A 319 -2.52 15.38 16.77
N ARG A 320 -2.74 16.09 15.64
CA ARG A 320 -3.86 17.03 15.49
C ARG A 320 -5.22 16.34 15.46
N VAL A 321 -5.31 15.17 14.78
CA VAL A 321 -6.52 14.34 14.78
C VAL A 321 -6.82 13.81 16.19
N LEU A 322 -5.78 13.38 16.93
CA LEU A 322 -5.91 12.94 18.32
C LEU A 322 -6.39 14.05 19.25
N HIS A 323 -5.95 15.28 19.00
CA HIS A 323 -6.40 16.44 19.77
C HIS A 323 -7.92 16.68 19.68
N GLU A 324 -8.57 16.36 18.55
CA GLU A 324 -10.03 16.44 18.45
C GLU A 324 -10.73 15.47 19.43
N ALA A 325 -10.07 14.38 19.82
CA ALA A 325 -10.56 13.50 20.89
C ALA A 325 -10.34 14.06 22.29
N GLU A 326 -9.37 14.96 22.49
CA GLU A 326 -9.13 15.68 23.75
C GLU A 326 -10.04 16.91 23.90
N ASP A 327 -10.36 17.58 22.79
CA ASP A 327 -11.06 18.86 22.81
C ASP A 327 -12.51 18.72 23.29
N THR A 328 -12.80 19.28 24.45
CA THR A 328 -14.14 19.21 25.09
C THR A 328 -15.23 19.98 24.33
N ARG A 329 -14.87 20.83 23.36
CA ARG A 329 -15.81 21.51 22.46
C ARG A 329 -16.37 20.57 21.41
N THR A 330 -15.72 19.43 21.17
CA THR A 330 -16.18 18.37 20.26
C THR A 330 -17.14 17.44 21.01
N PRO A 331 -18.31 17.09 20.46
CA PRO A 331 -19.27 16.19 21.10
C PRO A 331 -18.67 14.85 21.51
N LEU A 332 -19.13 14.26 22.61
CA LEU A 332 -18.46 13.12 23.25
C LEU A 332 -18.31 11.90 22.34
N LEU A 333 -19.33 11.50 21.60
CA LEU A 333 -19.24 10.35 20.68
C LEU A 333 -18.40 10.68 19.42
N GLU A 334 -18.31 11.95 19.02
CA GLU A 334 -17.36 12.38 17.98
C GLU A 334 -15.91 12.31 18.48
N ARG A 335 -15.64 12.61 19.73
CA ARG A 335 -14.32 12.43 20.38
C ARG A 335 -13.91 10.95 20.35
N VAL A 336 -14.82 10.04 20.70
CA VAL A 336 -14.61 8.59 20.58
C VAL A 336 -14.32 8.18 19.11
N LYS A 337 -15.04 8.78 18.16
CA LYS A 337 -14.82 8.56 16.72
C LYS A 337 -13.43 9.01 16.28
N PHE A 338 -12.96 10.18 16.74
CA PHE A 338 -11.60 10.66 16.43
C PHE A 338 -10.53 9.74 16.99
N LEU A 339 -10.71 9.19 18.18
CA LEU A 339 -9.81 8.20 18.76
C LEU A 339 -9.77 6.91 17.90
N ALA A 340 -10.93 6.44 17.44
CA ALA A 340 -11.02 5.31 16.53
C ALA A 340 -10.31 5.58 15.18
N ILE A 341 -10.43 6.81 14.64
CA ILE A 341 -9.72 7.24 13.42
C ILE A 341 -8.21 7.18 13.61
N VAL A 342 -7.69 7.67 14.72
CA VAL A 342 -6.25 7.60 15.03
C VAL A 342 -5.78 6.14 15.12
N GLY A 343 -6.55 5.27 15.79
CA GLY A 343 -6.26 3.83 15.84
C GLY A 343 -6.14 3.21 14.43
N GLY A 344 -7.12 3.49 13.57
CA GLY A 344 -7.09 3.03 12.17
C GLY A 344 -5.94 3.63 11.35
N ASN A 345 -5.61 4.90 11.56
CA ASN A 345 -4.49 5.57 10.90
C ASN A 345 -3.14 4.96 11.30
N MET A 346 -2.97 4.59 12.59
CA MET A 346 -1.75 3.92 13.05
C MET A 346 -1.61 2.54 12.42
N ASP A 347 -2.68 1.75 12.33
CA ASP A 347 -2.67 0.47 11.63
C ASP A 347 -2.20 0.65 10.18
N GLU A 348 -2.77 1.61 9.45
CA GLU A 348 -2.39 1.91 8.08
C GLU A 348 -0.94 2.40 7.96
N PHE A 349 -0.45 3.17 8.93
CA PHE A 349 0.93 3.64 8.98
C PHE A 349 1.92 2.48 9.06
N PHE A 350 1.68 1.52 9.96
CA PHE A 350 2.51 0.32 10.05
C PHE A 350 2.42 -0.53 8.79
N MET A 351 1.22 -0.78 8.27
CA MET A 351 1.03 -1.58 7.06
C MET A 351 1.72 -1.01 5.83
N LYS A 352 1.78 0.32 5.69
CA LYS A 352 2.25 0.98 4.46
C LYS A 352 3.62 1.62 4.61
N ARG A 353 3.83 2.39 5.71
CA ARG A 353 5.03 3.21 5.87
C ARG A 353 6.14 2.45 6.53
N ILE A 354 5.92 1.96 7.74
CA ILE A 354 6.91 1.14 8.44
C ILE A 354 7.20 -0.13 7.65
N GLY A 355 6.17 -0.80 7.11
CA GLY A 355 6.34 -1.97 6.25
C GLY A 355 7.21 -1.70 5.03
N GLY A 356 7.01 -0.56 4.35
CA GLY A 356 7.83 -0.16 3.21
C GLY A 356 9.27 0.20 3.60
N LEU A 357 9.46 0.92 4.71
CA LEU A 357 10.80 1.24 5.23
C LEU A 357 11.56 -0.01 5.67
N LYS A 358 10.90 -0.97 6.35
CA LYS A 358 11.51 -2.26 6.71
C LYS A 358 11.88 -3.08 5.47
N GLN A 359 11.09 -3.02 4.41
CA GLN A 359 11.42 -3.63 3.12
C GLN A 359 12.70 -3.01 2.51
N GLN A 360 12.83 -1.68 2.54
CA GLN A 360 14.04 -0.98 2.09
C GLN A 360 15.26 -1.38 2.92
N VAL A 361 15.14 -1.44 4.25
CA VAL A 361 16.21 -1.91 5.13
C VAL A 361 16.58 -3.35 4.82
N GLY A 362 15.60 -4.25 4.61
CA GLY A 362 15.84 -5.65 4.25
C GLY A 362 16.48 -5.85 2.88
N ALA A 363 16.21 -4.92 1.93
CA ALA A 363 16.86 -4.87 0.62
C ALA A 363 18.23 -4.17 0.64
N GLY A 364 18.71 -3.70 1.80
CA GLY A 364 20.00 -3.01 1.92
C GLY A 364 20.01 -1.61 1.29
N ILE A 365 18.87 -0.96 1.12
CA ILE A 365 18.76 0.40 0.58
C ILE A 365 19.17 1.40 1.67
N HIS A 366 20.18 2.20 1.39
CA HIS A 366 20.69 3.27 2.27
C HIS A 366 20.50 4.66 1.70
N GLU A 367 19.72 4.80 0.63
CA GLU A 367 19.45 6.10 0.01
C GLU A 367 18.83 7.05 1.03
N LEU A 368 19.44 8.24 1.17
CA LEU A 368 18.95 9.26 2.07
C LEU A 368 17.76 10.00 1.46
N THR A 369 16.79 10.29 2.28
CA THR A 369 15.68 11.18 1.90
C THR A 369 16.16 12.62 1.76
N VAL A 370 15.33 13.49 1.18
CA VAL A 370 15.64 14.91 0.97
C VAL A 370 16.02 15.63 2.26
N ASP A 371 15.50 15.18 3.40
CA ASP A 371 15.82 15.67 4.76
C ASP A 371 17.02 14.96 5.40
N GLY A 372 17.76 14.15 4.63
CA GLY A 372 19.02 13.52 5.05
C GLY A 372 18.89 12.27 5.93
N ARG A 373 17.68 11.70 6.09
CA ARG A 373 17.46 10.50 6.90
C ARG A 373 17.56 9.21 6.08
N SER A 374 18.22 8.20 6.65
CA SER A 374 18.17 6.84 6.14
C SER A 374 16.82 6.16 6.46
N PRO A 375 16.46 5.03 5.79
CA PRO A 375 15.27 4.27 6.17
C PRO A 375 15.24 3.83 7.64
N ARG A 376 16.37 3.47 8.23
CA ARG A 376 16.48 3.12 9.67
C ARG A 376 16.21 4.30 10.58
N ASP A 377 16.77 5.48 10.27
CA ASP A 377 16.51 6.69 11.06
C ASP A 377 15.03 7.05 11.02
N GLN A 378 14.39 6.93 9.85
CA GLN A 378 12.96 7.17 9.71
C GLN A 378 12.12 6.19 10.54
N ILE A 379 12.47 4.88 10.57
CA ILE A 379 11.79 3.88 11.42
C ILE A 379 11.95 4.28 12.89
N ARG A 380 13.18 4.49 13.37
CA ARG A 380 13.45 4.83 14.77
C ARG A 380 12.69 6.07 15.22
N ASP A 381 12.80 7.16 14.46
CA ASP A 381 12.18 8.45 14.82
C ASP A 381 10.63 8.35 14.74
N SER A 382 10.10 7.59 13.78
CA SER A 382 8.66 7.31 13.67
C SER A 382 8.13 6.48 14.83
N ILE A 383 8.84 5.42 15.25
CA ILE A 383 8.45 4.56 16.39
C ILE A 383 8.42 5.37 17.68
N ALA A 384 9.40 6.25 17.91
CA ALA A 384 9.42 7.12 19.08
C ALA A 384 8.16 8.01 19.13
N MET A 385 7.78 8.61 18.00
CA MET A 385 6.57 9.45 17.91
C MET A 385 5.28 8.64 18.02
N VAL A 386 5.24 7.43 17.46
CA VAL A 386 4.08 6.53 17.58
C VAL A 386 3.85 6.13 19.04
N ARG A 387 4.91 5.84 19.81
CA ARG A 387 4.78 5.52 21.24
C ARG A 387 4.22 6.70 22.04
N ASP A 388 4.61 7.93 21.72
CA ASP A 388 4.01 9.15 22.31
C ASP A 388 2.51 9.27 21.98
N ILE A 389 2.13 9.09 20.70
CA ILE A 389 0.74 9.10 20.26
C ILE A 389 -0.07 8.01 20.96
N GLN A 390 0.46 6.79 21.08
CA GLN A 390 -0.21 5.67 21.73
C GLN A 390 -0.42 5.93 23.23
N SER A 391 0.60 6.41 23.93
CA SER A 391 0.49 6.76 25.36
C SER A 391 -0.60 7.82 25.61
N ARG A 392 -0.65 8.88 24.78
CA ARG A 392 -1.70 9.89 24.85
C ARG A 392 -3.07 9.31 24.53
N ALA A 393 -3.18 8.47 23.49
CA ALA A 393 -4.43 7.83 23.09
C ALA A 393 -4.99 6.93 24.21
N ASN A 394 -4.13 6.21 24.94
CA ASN A 394 -4.51 5.42 26.10
C ASN A 394 -5.10 6.28 27.22
N GLY A 395 -4.45 7.39 27.55
CA GLY A 395 -4.95 8.36 28.55
C GLY A 395 -6.31 8.94 28.16
N ILE A 396 -6.47 9.33 26.89
CA ILE A 396 -7.72 9.85 26.34
C ILE A 396 -8.83 8.80 26.41
N PHE A 397 -8.54 7.55 26.06
CA PHE A 397 -9.52 6.46 26.15
C PHE A 397 -10.06 6.29 27.57
N LEU A 398 -9.18 6.30 28.58
CA LEU A 398 -9.59 6.19 29.98
C LEU A 398 -10.47 7.37 30.42
N ASP A 399 -10.14 8.59 30.00
CA ASP A 399 -10.94 9.78 30.27
C ASP A 399 -12.32 9.70 29.58
N LEU A 400 -12.35 9.31 28.30
CA LEU A 400 -13.59 9.11 27.55
C LEU A 400 -14.47 8.02 28.15
N LYS A 401 -13.87 6.89 28.62
CA LYS A 401 -14.60 5.81 29.33
C LYS A 401 -15.34 6.36 30.54
N GLN A 402 -14.68 7.22 31.33
CA GLN A 402 -15.32 7.86 32.50
C GLN A 402 -16.41 8.87 32.12
N GLN A 403 -16.22 9.62 31.03
CA GLN A 403 -17.21 10.59 30.57
C GLN A 403 -18.45 9.87 29.99
N LEU A 404 -18.27 8.80 29.22
CA LEU A 404 -19.36 7.99 28.68
C LEU A 404 -20.25 7.40 29.78
N LEU A 405 -19.64 6.98 30.90
CA LEU A 405 -20.39 6.45 32.05
C LEU A 405 -21.40 7.48 32.60
N LYS A 406 -21.09 8.80 32.57
CA LYS A 406 -22.01 9.85 32.97
C LYS A 406 -23.27 9.97 32.08
N HIS A 407 -23.19 9.41 30.88
CA HIS A 407 -24.27 9.35 29.90
C HIS A 407 -24.86 7.96 29.75
N GLU A 408 -24.71 7.12 30.79
CA GLU A 408 -25.23 5.73 30.84
C GLU A 408 -24.67 4.82 29.74
N ILE A 409 -23.51 5.13 29.17
CA ILE A 409 -22.76 4.28 28.23
C ILE A 409 -21.55 3.75 28.99
N SER A 410 -21.54 2.45 29.30
CA SER A 410 -20.46 1.80 30.04
C SER A 410 -19.67 0.83 29.17
N ILE A 411 -18.35 0.86 29.27
CA ILE A 411 -17.46 -0.20 28.81
C ILE A 411 -16.88 -0.84 30.06
N SER A 412 -17.38 -2.00 30.44
CA SER A 412 -17.06 -2.69 31.70
C SER A 412 -16.23 -3.93 31.46
N ASP A 413 -15.43 -4.31 32.43
CA ASP A 413 -14.76 -5.60 32.42
C ASP A 413 -15.76 -6.70 32.80
N TYR A 414 -15.60 -7.91 32.28
CA TYR A 414 -16.54 -9.02 32.54
C TYR A 414 -16.71 -9.33 34.04
N THR A 415 -15.64 -9.21 34.80
CA THR A 415 -15.63 -9.46 36.25
C THR A 415 -16.37 -8.41 37.06
N ASP A 416 -16.58 -7.22 36.51
CA ASP A 416 -17.29 -6.11 37.14
C ASP A 416 -18.82 -6.20 36.98
N LEU A 417 -19.30 -7.14 36.13
CA LEU A 417 -20.72 -7.37 35.91
C LEU A 417 -21.36 -8.10 37.09
N LEU A 418 -22.66 -7.87 37.29
CA LEU A 418 -23.44 -8.66 38.24
C LEU A 418 -23.52 -10.13 37.79
N GLU A 419 -23.68 -11.07 38.74
CA GLU A 419 -23.73 -12.51 38.44
C GLU A 419 -24.81 -12.87 37.40
N GLU A 420 -25.97 -12.18 37.44
CA GLU A 420 -27.03 -12.36 36.45
C GLU A 420 -26.66 -11.87 35.07
N GLU A 421 -25.92 -10.76 35.01
CA GLU A 421 -25.39 -10.16 33.75
C GLU A 421 -24.30 -11.05 33.16
N GLN A 422 -23.37 -11.54 34.01
CA GLN A 422 -22.34 -12.51 33.60
C GLN A 422 -22.98 -13.76 33.01
N ALA A 423 -24.01 -14.29 33.68
CA ALA A 423 -24.73 -15.46 33.19
C ALA A 423 -25.41 -15.21 31.85
N GLY A 424 -25.97 -14.03 31.66
CA GLY A 424 -26.56 -13.59 30.37
C GLY A 424 -25.53 -13.47 29.25
N VAL A 425 -24.38 -12.84 29.52
CA VAL A 425 -23.27 -12.70 28.56
C VAL A 425 -22.65 -14.05 28.24
N ARG A 426 -22.49 -14.94 29.26
CA ARG A 426 -22.03 -16.30 29.05
C ARG A 426 -22.99 -17.11 28.16
N ALA A 427 -24.30 -16.99 28.38
CA ALA A 427 -25.29 -17.66 27.54
C ALA A 427 -25.19 -17.15 26.08
N TYR A 428 -25.05 -15.85 25.87
CA TYR A 428 -24.81 -15.28 24.55
C TYR A 428 -23.53 -15.81 23.90
N TYR A 429 -22.42 -15.89 24.67
CA TYR A 429 -21.16 -16.46 24.21
C TYR A 429 -21.34 -17.90 23.74
N LEU A 430 -21.94 -18.75 24.57
CA LEU A 430 -22.14 -20.17 24.27
C LEU A 430 -22.98 -20.38 23.01
N GLN A 431 -23.99 -19.53 22.81
CA GLN A 431 -24.94 -19.70 21.70
C GLN A 431 -24.41 -19.12 20.40
N ASN A 432 -23.73 -17.99 20.43
CA ASN A 432 -23.41 -17.20 19.22
C ASN A 432 -21.92 -17.14 18.89
N ILE A 433 -21.04 -17.33 19.83
CA ILE A 433 -19.59 -17.12 19.68
C ILE A 433 -18.80 -18.43 19.76
N TYR A 434 -19.02 -19.21 20.80
CA TYR A 434 -18.33 -20.48 21.02
C TYR A 434 -18.30 -21.40 19.80
N PRO A 435 -19.40 -21.61 19.06
CA PRO A 435 -19.38 -22.46 17.86
C PRO A 435 -18.48 -21.97 16.73
N LEU A 436 -18.04 -20.70 16.76
CA LEU A 436 -17.17 -20.07 15.77
C LEU A 436 -15.69 -20.16 16.16
N VAL A 437 -15.39 -20.54 17.39
CA VAL A 437 -14.05 -20.50 17.96
C VAL A 437 -13.37 -21.87 17.81
N THR A 438 -12.13 -21.86 17.35
CA THR A 438 -11.30 -23.06 17.26
C THR A 438 -9.94 -22.78 17.91
N PRO A 439 -9.65 -23.35 19.07
CA PRO A 439 -8.32 -23.25 19.67
C PRO A 439 -7.30 -24.07 18.86
N LEU A 440 -6.09 -23.54 18.72
CA LEU A 440 -4.97 -24.19 18.05
C LEU A 440 -3.84 -24.37 19.07
N ALA A 441 -3.44 -25.62 19.28
CA ALA A 441 -2.30 -25.92 20.13
C ALA A 441 -0.99 -25.40 19.52
N MET A 442 -0.09 -24.95 20.39
CA MET A 442 1.24 -24.48 20.04
C MET A 442 2.24 -25.36 20.78
N ASP A 443 2.81 -26.34 20.09
CA ASP A 443 3.79 -27.27 20.61
C ASP A 443 4.92 -27.53 19.57
N PRO A 444 6.03 -28.14 19.95
CA PRO A 444 7.14 -28.41 19.02
C PRO A 444 6.79 -29.31 17.82
N SER A 445 5.65 -30.03 17.88
CA SER A 445 5.18 -30.92 16.80
C SER A 445 4.36 -30.16 15.75
N HIS A 446 3.84 -28.98 16.11
CA HIS A 446 3.01 -28.15 15.23
C HIS A 446 3.71 -26.81 14.93
N PRO A 447 3.73 -26.37 13.66
CA PRO A 447 4.27 -25.05 13.31
C PRO A 447 3.44 -23.96 13.97
N PHE A 448 4.09 -22.82 14.31
CA PHE A 448 3.39 -21.67 14.85
C PHE A 448 2.20 -21.28 13.95
N PRO A 449 0.98 -21.13 14.48
CA PRO A 449 -0.22 -20.92 13.68
C PRO A 449 -0.19 -19.57 12.96
N HIS A 450 -0.70 -19.55 11.75
CA HIS A 450 -0.81 -18.30 10.98
C HIS A 450 -1.73 -17.30 11.66
N ILE A 451 -1.22 -16.12 11.95
CA ILE A 451 -1.99 -15.00 12.52
C ILE A 451 -2.46 -14.08 11.41
N SER A 452 -3.77 -13.90 11.27
CA SER A 452 -4.36 -12.99 10.27
C SER A 452 -4.04 -11.53 10.60
N ASN A 453 -3.85 -10.69 9.57
CA ASN A 453 -3.59 -9.27 9.76
C ASN A 453 -4.69 -8.60 10.60
N LEU A 454 -4.29 -7.81 11.59
CA LEU A 454 -5.15 -7.03 12.51
C LEU A 454 -6.13 -7.87 13.36
N SER A 455 -6.05 -9.20 13.35
CA SER A 455 -6.91 -10.03 14.19
C SER A 455 -6.45 -10.05 15.63
N LEU A 456 -7.39 -9.99 16.57
CA LEU A 456 -7.17 -10.22 17.98
C LEU A 456 -7.08 -11.72 18.26
N ASN A 457 -6.17 -12.08 19.16
CA ASN A 457 -5.93 -13.46 19.54
C ASN A 457 -5.66 -13.54 21.03
N LEU A 458 -6.08 -14.64 21.65
CA LEU A 458 -5.71 -15.02 23.01
C LEU A 458 -4.55 -16.01 22.94
N LEU A 459 -3.50 -15.75 23.68
CA LEU A 459 -2.45 -16.70 24.01
C LEU A 459 -2.82 -17.28 25.37
N VAL A 460 -3.16 -18.56 25.40
CA VAL A 460 -3.60 -19.25 26.61
C VAL A 460 -2.57 -20.29 27.02
N THR A 461 -2.07 -20.17 28.24
CA THR A 461 -1.14 -21.14 28.80
C THR A 461 -1.93 -22.09 29.72
N LEU A 462 -1.81 -23.37 29.44
CA LEU A 462 -2.59 -24.47 30.05
C LEU A 462 -1.70 -25.41 30.81
N ARG A 463 -2.21 -25.92 31.97
CA ARG A 463 -1.59 -26.99 32.71
C ARG A 463 -2.48 -28.21 32.68
N VAL A 464 -2.01 -29.27 32.03
CA VAL A 464 -2.69 -30.56 31.98
C VAL A 464 -2.29 -31.42 33.19
N ALA A 465 -3.24 -32.04 33.85
CA ALA A 465 -2.97 -32.90 35.00
C ALA A 465 -2.07 -34.08 34.62
N GLY A 466 -0.91 -34.18 35.28
CA GLY A 466 0.09 -35.22 35.01
C GLY A 466 1.20 -34.85 34.05
N GLU A 467 1.13 -33.68 33.40
CA GLU A 467 2.23 -33.14 32.58
C GLU A 467 3.10 -32.13 33.35
N THR A 468 4.42 -32.15 33.09
CA THR A 468 5.37 -31.26 33.78
C THR A 468 5.58 -29.92 33.05
N ALA A 469 5.31 -29.85 31.76
CA ALA A 469 5.46 -28.66 30.96
C ALA A 469 4.08 -28.06 30.64
N PRO A 470 3.92 -26.73 30.72
CA PRO A 470 2.69 -26.07 30.28
C PRO A 470 2.54 -26.19 28.75
N ILE A 471 1.31 -26.29 28.28
CA ILE A 471 0.93 -26.28 26.85
C ILE A 471 0.37 -24.89 26.54
N MET A 472 0.74 -24.37 25.40
CA MET A 472 0.18 -23.11 24.91
C MET A 472 -0.85 -23.37 23.81
N ALA A 473 -1.89 -22.55 23.80
CA ALA A 473 -2.90 -22.54 22.75
C ALA A 473 -3.17 -21.11 22.27
N ARG A 474 -3.36 -20.98 20.97
CA ARG A 474 -3.82 -19.72 20.35
C ARG A 474 -5.31 -19.83 20.09
N VAL A 475 -6.07 -18.84 20.52
CA VAL A 475 -7.51 -18.71 20.26
C VAL A 475 -7.77 -17.39 19.53
N LYS A 476 -8.33 -17.48 18.32
CA LYS A 476 -8.69 -16.27 17.56
C LYS A 476 -9.99 -15.69 18.09
N VAL A 477 -10.03 -14.39 18.33
CA VAL A 477 -11.26 -13.66 18.64
C VAL A 477 -12.02 -13.43 17.31
N PRO A 478 -13.25 -13.94 17.14
CA PRO A 478 -13.95 -13.95 15.86
C PRO A 478 -14.66 -12.61 15.56
N THR A 479 -14.00 -11.48 15.73
CA THR A 479 -14.54 -10.16 15.41
C THR A 479 -14.68 -9.95 13.90
N GLY A 480 -15.71 -9.21 13.46
CA GLY A 480 -15.95 -8.91 12.06
C GLY A 480 -17.35 -8.38 11.79
N ASN A 481 -17.76 -8.36 10.52
CA ASN A 481 -19.04 -7.80 10.09
C ASN A 481 -20.27 -8.42 10.78
N THR A 482 -20.18 -9.66 11.22
CA THR A 482 -21.30 -10.41 11.83
C THR A 482 -21.20 -10.56 13.34
N VAL A 483 -20.01 -10.37 13.90
CA VAL A 483 -19.74 -10.50 15.33
C VAL A 483 -19.16 -9.20 15.84
N PRO A 484 -19.91 -8.43 16.66
CA PRO A 484 -19.41 -7.19 17.24
C PRO A 484 -18.32 -7.50 18.27
N ARG A 485 -17.35 -6.60 18.39
CA ARG A 485 -16.33 -6.69 19.42
C ARG A 485 -16.86 -6.27 20.79
N PHE A 486 -17.78 -5.32 20.81
CA PHE A 486 -18.42 -4.83 22.01
C PHE A 486 -19.73 -5.60 22.26
N VAL A 487 -19.68 -6.59 23.13
CA VAL A 487 -20.84 -7.41 23.50
C VAL A 487 -21.74 -6.60 24.43
N ARG A 488 -22.98 -6.40 24.02
CA ARG A 488 -23.96 -5.64 24.80
C ARG A 488 -24.55 -6.50 25.92
N VAL A 489 -24.61 -5.96 27.15
CA VAL A 489 -25.17 -6.61 28.33
C VAL A 489 -26.68 -6.42 28.35
N GLY A 490 -27.43 -7.46 28.00
CA GLY A 490 -28.90 -7.40 27.92
C GLY A 490 -29.41 -6.29 26.99
N SER A 491 -30.29 -5.43 27.51
CA SER A 491 -30.86 -4.28 26.79
C SER A 491 -30.24 -2.94 27.21
N THR A 492 -29.23 -2.94 28.06
CA THR A 492 -28.53 -1.76 28.58
C THR A 492 -27.57 -1.18 27.55
N ASN A 493 -26.98 -0.01 27.83
CA ASN A 493 -25.84 0.53 27.09
C ASN A 493 -24.51 0.15 27.76
N THR A 494 -24.46 -0.95 28.47
CA THR A 494 -23.23 -1.54 29.02
C THR A 494 -22.67 -2.52 28.01
N PHE A 495 -21.39 -2.44 27.77
CA PHE A 495 -20.64 -3.24 26.81
C PHE A 495 -19.43 -3.90 27.46
N VAL A 496 -19.14 -5.13 27.06
CA VAL A 496 -17.94 -5.87 27.45
C VAL A 496 -17.17 -6.27 26.19
N LEU A 497 -15.85 -6.22 26.25
CA LEU A 497 -15.01 -6.62 25.13
C LEU A 497 -15.13 -8.14 24.90
N LEU A 498 -15.25 -8.56 23.64
CA LEU A 498 -15.42 -9.97 23.29
C LEU A 498 -14.24 -10.82 23.75
N GLU A 499 -13.01 -10.29 23.64
CA GLU A 499 -11.81 -10.96 24.15
C GLU A 499 -11.86 -11.16 25.66
N ASP A 500 -12.45 -10.26 26.42
CA ASP A 500 -12.61 -10.39 27.87
C ASP A 500 -13.71 -11.40 28.21
N VAL A 501 -14.83 -11.39 27.47
CA VAL A 501 -15.86 -12.44 27.58
C VAL A 501 -15.26 -13.81 27.32
N MET A 502 -14.42 -13.95 26.28
CA MET A 502 -13.79 -15.23 25.93
C MET A 502 -12.78 -15.65 26.99
N ALA A 503 -11.96 -14.73 27.50
CA ALA A 503 -10.96 -15.01 28.53
C ALA A 503 -11.59 -15.52 29.84
N ASN A 504 -12.77 -15.01 30.22
CA ASN A 504 -13.50 -15.43 31.41
C ASN A 504 -14.39 -16.69 31.20
N ASN A 505 -14.42 -17.26 29.99
CA ASN A 505 -15.19 -18.47 29.65
C ASN A 505 -14.34 -19.53 28.93
N LEU A 506 -13.04 -19.60 29.24
CA LEU A 506 -12.10 -20.57 28.67
C LEU A 506 -12.35 -22.00 29.18
N ASP A 507 -13.02 -22.16 30.29
CA ASP A 507 -13.43 -23.47 30.85
C ASP A 507 -14.24 -24.30 29.86
N VAL A 508 -14.97 -23.67 28.96
CA VAL A 508 -15.75 -24.34 27.93
C VAL A 508 -14.87 -24.81 26.75
N LEU A 509 -13.81 -24.05 26.45
CA LEU A 509 -12.85 -24.38 25.37
C LEU A 509 -11.83 -25.44 25.84
N PHE A 510 -11.48 -25.42 27.11
CA PHE A 510 -10.45 -26.27 27.71
C PHE A 510 -11.01 -26.99 28.96
N PRO A 511 -11.97 -27.92 28.77
CA PRO A 511 -12.55 -28.63 29.91
C PRO A 511 -11.49 -29.50 30.60
N ASP A 512 -11.55 -29.56 31.93
CA ASP A 512 -10.67 -30.36 32.81
C ASP A 512 -9.17 -29.97 32.71
N VAL A 513 -8.86 -28.74 32.32
CA VAL A 513 -7.49 -28.21 32.21
C VAL A 513 -7.38 -26.88 32.97
N ASP A 514 -6.31 -26.70 33.75
CA ASP A 514 -6.09 -25.44 34.48
C ASP A 514 -5.55 -24.34 33.51
N VAL A 515 -6.26 -23.25 33.38
CA VAL A 515 -5.79 -22.05 32.66
C VAL A 515 -4.84 -21.26 33.56
N MET A 516 -3.57 -21.18 33.20
CA MET A 516 -2.54 -20.43 33.95
C MET A 516 -2.54 -18.95 33.63
N THR A 517 -2.49 -18.63 32.34
CA THR A 517 -2.50 -17.26 31.85
C THR A 517 -3.34 -17.14 30.56
N CYS A 518 -3.92 -15.97 30.34
CA CYS A 518 -4.61 -15.62 29.11
C CYS A 518 -4.23 -14.20 28.71
N GLU A 519 -3.53 -14.03 27.61
CA GLU A 519 -2.95 -12.76 27.17
C GLU A 519 -3.46 -12.42 25.78
N VAL A 520 -3.86 -11.15 25.59
CA VAL A 520 -4.36 -10.69 24.30
C VAL A 520 -3.21 -10.18 23.44
N PHE A 521 -3.17 -10.57 22.18
CA PHE A 521 -2.19 -10.05 21.23
C PHE A 521 -2.79 -9.85 19.84
N ARG A 522 -2.12 -9.01 19.04
CA ARG A 522 -2.54 -8.64 17.70
C ARG A 522 -1.31 -8.36 16.83
N VAL A 523 -1.37 -8.71 15.54
CA VAL A 523 -0.26 -8.46 14.61
C VAL A 523 -0.68 -7.54 13.48
N THR A 524 0.25 -6.71 13.02
CA THR A 524 0.10 -5.91 11.80
C THR A 524 1.06 -6.43 10.73
N ARG A 525 0.54 -6.74 9.53
CA ARG A 525 1.33 -7.21 8.39
C ARG A 525 1.60 -6.11 7.38
N ASN A 526 2.72 -6.23 6.69
CA ASN A 526 3.05 -5.33 5.58
C ASN A 526 2.01 -5.45 4.44
N ALA A 527 1.54 -4.32 3.94
CA ALA A 527 0.64 -4.27 2.79
C ALA A 527 1.34 -3.86 1.47
N ASN A 528 2.65 -3.66 1.49
CA ASN A 528 3.44 -3.35 0.29
C ASN A 528 3.95 -4.65 -0.34
N THR A 529 3.14 -5.25 -1.20
CA THR A 529 3.46 -6.47 -1.96
C THR A 529 3.46 -6.15 -3.45
N GLU A 530 4.13 -5.06 -3.86
CA GLU A 530 4.16 -4.65 -5.26
C GLU A 530 5.02 -5.63 -6.06
N ARG A 531 4.46 -6.20 -7.14
CA ARG A 531 5.14 -6.98 -8.16
C ARG A 531 5.43 -6.09 -9.38
N GLU A 532 6.40 -6.47 -10.19
CA GLU A 532 6.70 -5.77 -11.45
C GLU A 532 5.55 -5.99 -12.44
N GLU A 533 4.87 -4.91 -12.82
CA GLU A 533 3.72 -4.92 -13.74
C GLU A 533 4.14 -5.33 -15.16
N ASP A 534 5.36 -4.97 -15.54
CA ASP A 534 5.89 -5.24 -16.89
C ASP A 534 6.08 -6.74 -17.20
N ALA A 535 6.05 -7.59 -16.15
CA ALA A 535 6.21 -9.04 -16.26
C ALA A 535 4.87 -9.80 -16.21
N ALA A 536 3.74 -9.11 -16.12
CA ALA A 536 2.43 -9.74 -16.00
C ALA A 536 1.78 -9.94 -17.39
N ASP A 537 1.40 -11.15 -17.70
CA ASP A 537 0.58 -11.46 -18.88
C ASP A 537 -0.88 -10.99 -18.71
N ASP A 538 -1.39 -11.03 -17.48
CA ASP A 538 -2.71 -10.51 -17.08
C ASP A 538 -2.60 -9.72 -15.78
N LEU A 539 -2.91 -8.42 -15.87
CA LEU A 539 -2.87 -7.49 -14.73
C LEU A 539 -3.90 -7.84 -13.64
N LEU A 540 -5.07 -8.32 -14.04
CA LEU A 540 -6.15 -8.68 -13.11
C LEU A 540 -5.77 -9.91 -12.29
N GLU A 541 -5.26 -10.97 -12.93
CA GLU A 541 -4.79 -12.19 -12.26
C GLU A 541 -3.60 -11.88 -11.33
N MET A 542 -2.69 -11.01 -11.76
CA MET A 542 -1.55 -10.56 -10.94
C MET A 542 -2.04 -9.86 -9.66
N ILE A 543 -2.99 -8.94 -9.75
CA ILE A 543 -3.52 -8.21 -8.59
C ILE A 543 -4.30 -9.13 -7.66
N GLU A 544 -5.07 -10.07 -8.18
CA GLU A 544 -5.70 -11.13 -7.37
C GLU A 544 -4.65 -11.97 -6.61
N GLY A 545 -3.55 -12.26 -7.27
CA GLY A 545 -2.37 -12.91 -6.66
C GLY A 545 -1.78 -12.05 -5.54
N GLU A 546 -1.56 -10.75 -5.78
CA GLU A 546 -1.05 -9.81 -4.77
C GLU A 546 -1.98 -9.72 -3.54
N VAL A 547 -3.29 -9.67 -3.75
CA VAL A 547 -4.28 -9.66 -2.65
C VAL A 547 -4.22 -10.95 -1.82
N ARG A 548 -3.99 -12.10 -2.48
CA ARG A 548 -3.77 -13.38 -1.79
C ARG A 548 -2.47 -13.41 -1.01
N ASP A 549 -1.35 -12.99 -1.63
CA ASP A 549 -0.02 -13.01 -1.03
C ASP A 549 0.08 -12.05 0.17
N ARG A 550 -0.67 -10.95 0.16
CA ARG A 550 -0.74 -10.00 1.26
C ARG A 550 -1.20 -10.63 2.58
N LYS A 551 -1.98 -11.72 2.53
CA LYS A 551 -2.39 -12.48 3.73
C LYS A 551 -1.19 -13.09 4.45
N PHE A 552 -0.10 -13.38 3.71
CA PHE A 552 1.11 -14.01 4.21
C PHE A 552 2.32 -13.04 4.24
N ALA A 553 2.07 -11.76 4.01
CA ALA A 553 3.12 -10.74 4.04
C ALA A 553 3.82 -10.70 5.42
N PRO A 554 5.09 -10.28 5.50
CA PRO A 554 5.84 -10.18 6.76
C PRO A 554 5.09 -9.35 7.80
N ILE A 555 5.18 -9.75 9.05
CA ILE A 555 4.65 -8.99 10.18
C ILE A 555 5.61 -7.84 10.46
N VAL A 556 5.06 -6.67 10.79
CA VAL A 556 5.82 -5.43 11.03
C VAL A 556 5.59 -4.84 12.40
N ARG A 557 4.56 -5.32 13.14
CA ARG A 557 4.27 -4.92 14.51
C ARG A 557 3.53 -6.05 15.24
N LEU A 558 3.91 -6.26 16.50
CA LEU A 558 3.16 -7.02 17.50
C LEU A 558 2.61 -6.05 18.53
N GLU A 559 1.33 -6.10 18.80
CA GLU A 559 0.67 -5.44 19.94
C GLU A 559 0.27 -6.51 20.93
N ALA A 560 0.55 -6.31 22.21
CA ALA A 560 0.21 -7.23 23.29
C ALA A 560 -0.44 -6.46 24.46
N SER A 561 -1.26 -7.14 25.26
CA SER A 561 -1.80 -6.59 26.49
C SER A 561 -0.69 -6.25 27.47
N ALA A 562 -0.88 -5.19 28.27
CA ALA A 562 0.04 -4.85 29.34
C ALA A 562 0.23 -6.00 30.32
N GLY A 563 1.47 -6.18 30.77
CA GLY A 563 1.83 -7.23 31.71
C GLY A 563 1.90 -8.63 31.10
N ILE A 564 1.97 -8.75 29.77
CA ILE A 564 2.33 -10.01 29.12
C ILE A 564 3.62 -10.57 29.71
N GLU A 565 3.66 -11.87 30.00
CA GLU A 565 4.87 -12.47 30.56
C GLU A 565 6.08 -12.26 29.61
N PRO A 566 7.25 -11.83 30.11
CA PRO A 566 8.42 -11.58 29.26
C PRO A 566 8.81 -12.78 28.39
N VAL A 567 8.60 -14.01 28.89
CA VAL A 567 8.87 -15.24 28.14
C VAL A 567 7.90 -15.37 26.95
N HIS A 568 6.62 -15.05 27.14
CA HIS A 568 5.59 -15.10 26.09
C HIS A 568 5.82 -13.99 25.06
N ARG A 569 6.17 -12.80 25.52
CA ARG A 569 6.52 -11.67 24.64
C ARG A 569 7.71 -12.01 23.74
N GLY A 570 8.81 -12.50 24.32
CA GLY A 570 10.01 -12.91 23.58
C GLY A 570 9.73 -14.06 22.63
N MET A 571 8.95 -15.06 23.05
CA MET A 571 8.53 -16.18 22.21
C MET A 571 7.70 -15.68 21.00
N LEU A 572 6.68 -14.85 21.21
CA LEU A 572 5.87 -14.30 20.13
C LEU A 572 6.74 -13.48 19.15
N ALA A 573 7.63 -12.64 19.65
CA ALA A 573 8.54 -11.86 18.82
C ALA A 573 9.45 -12.76 17.96
N ALA A 574 10.01 -13.82 18.55
CA ALA A 574 10.89 -14.76 17.86
C ALA A 574 10.13 -15.56 16.77
N GLU A 575 8.96 -16.12 17.09
CA GLU A 575 8.14 -16.90 16.14
C GLU A 575 7.63 -16.04 14.98
N LEU A 576 7.34 -14.77 15.24
CA LEU A 576 6.86 -13.80 14.24
C LEU A 576 7.99 -13.11 13.48
N GLY A 577 9.26 -13.34 13.85
CA GLY A 577 10.45 -12.76 13.21
C GLY A 577 10.57 -11.25 13.43
N LEU A 578 10.19 -10.76 14.61
CA LEU A 578 10.18 -9.36 15.02
C LEU A 578 11.33 -9.07 15.99
N ASP A 579 11.76 -7.79 16.02
CA ASP A 579 12.62 -7.26 17.05
C ASP A 579 11.78 -6.92 18.29
N GLU A 580 12.19 -7.43 19.45
CA GLU A 580 11.42 -7.30 20.69
C GLU A 580 11.36 -5.85 21.19
N ASP A 581 12.41 -5.05 20.96
CA ASP A 581 12.49 -3.67 21.42
C ASP A 581 11.85 -2.68 20.43
N GLU A 582 11.99 -2.95 19.13
CA GLU A 582 11.50 -2.03 18.08
C GLU A 582 10.06 -2.31 17.66
N ASP A 583 9.65 -3.59 17.60
CA ASP A 583 8.41 -4.02 16.93
C ASP A 583 7.29 -4.44 17.87
N VAL A 584 7.58 -4.60 19.15
CA VAL A 584 6.57 -4.97 20.15
C VAL A 584 6.07 -3.72 20.89
N PHE A 585 4.75 -3.61 20.95
CA PHE A 585 4.02 -2.53 21.60
C PHE A 585 3.08 -3.09 22.65
N GLU A 586 3.34 -2.80 23.90
CA GLU A 586 2.43 -3.14 25.00
C GLU A 586 1.36 -2.05 25.15
N GLY A 587 0.12 -2.45 25.29
CA GLY A 587 -1.02 -1.56 25.47
C GLY A 587 -1.62 -1.69 26.85
N ASP A 588 -1.71 -0.55 27.58
CA ASP A 588 -2.30 -0.50 28.92
C ASP A 588 -3.83 -0.56 28.93
N VAL A 589 -4.45 -0.51 27.75
CA VAL A 589 -5.88 -0.54 27.53
C VAL A 589 -6.21 -1.46 26.35
N MET A 590 -7.43 -1.41 25.83
CA MET A 590 -7.82 -2.24 24.67
C MET A 590 -6.89 -2.08 23.47
N LEU A 591 -6.47 -3.18 22.87
CA LEU A 591 -5.73 -3.18 21.62
C LEU A 591 -6.68 -2.85 20.45
N GLY A 592 -6.14 -2.27 19.37
CA GLY A 592 -6.95 -2.03 18.15
C GLY A 592 -8.09 -1.03 18.35
N MET A 593 -7.79 0.18 18.80
CA MET A 593 -8.77 1.24 19.09
C MET A 593 -9.68 1.64 17.92
N ARG A 594 -9.40 1.21 16.68
CA ARG A 594 -10.30 1.41 15.54
C ARG A 594 -11.71 0.91 15.82
N ASP A 595 -11.86 -0.17 16.60
CA ASP A 595 -13.16 -0.77 16.86
C ASP A 595 -14.06 0.08 17.75
N LEU A 596 -13.55 1.15 18.36
CA LEU A 596 -14.34 2.18 19.04
C LEU A 596 -15.38 2.86 18.12
N PHE A 597 -15.31 2.67 16.81
CA PHE A 597 -16.41 3.04 15.90
C PHE A 597 -17.73 2.36 16.26
N GLU A 598 -17.71 1.17 16.86
CA GLU A 598 -18.92 0.50 17.35
C GLU A 598 -19.58 1.31 18.48
N ILE A 599 -18.81 1.80 19.44
CA ILE A 599 -19.30 2.67 20.54
C ILE A 599 -19.72 4.04 19.99
N ALA A 600 -18.91 4.63 19.10
CA ALA A 600 -19.21 5.92 18.47
C ALA A 600 -20.48 5.88 17.61
N SER A 601 -20.98 4.70 17.22
CA SER A 601 -22.21 4.54 16.45
C SER A 601 -23.50 4.56 17.31
N ASN A 602 -23.38 4.67 18.63
CA ASN A 602 -24.53 4.79 19.54
C ASN A 602 -25.39 6.01 19.18
N LYS A 603 -26.71 5.82 19.08
CA LYS A 603 -27.66 6.85 18.62
C LYS A 603 -28.13 7.74 19.77
N VAL A 604 -27.21 8.48 20.39
CA VAL A 604 -27.52 9.49 21.40
C VAL A 604 -27.23 10.86 20.77
N ALA A 605 -28.28 11.50 20.25
CA ALA A 605 -28.17 12.69 19.39
C ALA A 605 -27.39 13.84 20.06
N GLU A 606 -27.52 13.99 21.37
CA GLU A 606 -26.87 15.07 22.17
C GLU A 606 -25.34 14.90 22.24
N LEU A 607 -24.85 13.69 21.99
CA LEU A 607 -23.41 13.35 22.05
C LEU A 607 -22.74 13.35 20.67
N HIS A 608 -23.49 13.70 19.61
CA HIS A 608 -23.01 13.82 18.24
C HIS A 608 -23.08 15.25 17.72
N ASP A 609 -22.36 15.51 16.65
CA ASP A 609 -22.62 16.68 15.82
C ASP A 609 -24.07 16.65 15.29
N PRO A 610 -24.74 17.82 15.18
CA PRO A 610 -26.07 17.87 14.54
C PRO A 610 -26.03 17.23 13.16
N ASP A 611 -27.09 16.51 12.81
CA ASP A 611 -27.21 15.88 11.49
C ASP A 611 -27.04 16.90 10.36
N HIS A 612 -26.11 16.63 9.46
CA HIS A 612 -25.89 17.46 8.28
C HIS A 612 -26.56 16.86 7.06
N HIS A 613 -27.48 17.63 6.48
CA HIS A 613 -28.16 17.29 5.23
C HIS A 613 -27.63 18.18 4.09
N PRO A 614 -26.85 17.62 3.14
CA PRO A 614 -26.37 18.39 2.01
C PRO A 614 -27.54 19.02 1.24
N ILE A 615 -27.43 20.32 0.94
CA ILE A 615 -28.47 21.05 0.23
C ILE A 615 -28.45 20.74 -1.27
N ASP A 616 -29.63 20.87 -1.93
CA ASP A 616 -29.70 20.76 -3.36
C ASP A 616 -29.26 22.06 -4.04
N ASN A 617 -28.54 21.95 -5.15
CA ASN A 617 -28.19 23.12 -5.95
C ASN A 617 -29.42 23.60 -6.73
N MET A 618 -30.06 24.67 -6.25
CA MET A 618 -31.33 25.21 -6.80
C MET A 618 -31.20 25.68 -8.25
N GLU A 619 -30.03 26.01 -8.71
CA GLU A 619 -29.81 26.42 -10.10
C GLU A 619 -29.83 25.22 -11.04
N LEU A 620 -29.37 24.07 -10.60
CA LEU A 620 -29.54 22.80 -11.31
C LEU A 620 -30.98 22.27 -11.21
N ASP A 621 -31.65 22.40 -10.05
CA ASP A 621 -32.97 21.84 -9.78
C ASP A 621 -34.10 22.47 -10.64
N GLY A 622 -33.91 23.70 -11.11
CA GLY A 622 -34.91 24.41 -11.92
C GLY A 622 -35.05 23.95 -13.36
N GLU A 623 -34.17 23.12 -13.87
CA GLU A 623 -34.14 22.67 -15.27
C GLU A 623 -34.61 21.22 -15.38
N GLN A 624 -35.39 20.93 -16.43
CA GLN A 624 -35.87 19.56 -16.70
C GLN A 624 -34.71 18.61 -17.12
N ASN A 625 -33.61 19.17 -17.64
CA ASN A 625 -32.46 18.41 -18.11
C ASN A 625 -31.16 19.12 -17.73
N ILE A 626 -30.24 18.38 -17.11
CA ILE A 626 -28.98 18.92 -16.57
C ILE A 626 -28.07 19.50 -17.68
N PHE A 627 -28.08 18.91 -18.88
CA PHE A 627 -27.30 19.40 -20.01
C PHE A 627 -27.76 20.76 -20.50
N HIS A 628 -29.09 21.04 -20.41
CA HIS A 628 -29.63 22.36 -20.71
C HIS A 628 -29.22 23.39 -19.65
N ALA A 629 -29.19 22.97 -18.35
CA ALA A 629 -28.68 23.84 -17.29
C ALA A 629 -27.26 24.26 -17.56
N ILE A 630 -26.35 23.30 -17.79
CA ILE A 630 -24.92 23.54 -18.02
C ILE A 630 -24.70 24.43 -19.25
N ARG A 631 -25.43 24.19 -20.37
CA ARG A 631 -25.27 24.96 -21.59
C ARG A 631 -25.80 26.39 -21.48
N ASN A 632 -26.95 26.56 -20.81
CA ASN A 632 -27.69 27.83 -20.82
C ASN A 632 -27.24 28.78 -19.70
N LYS A 633 -26.83 28.24 -18.55
CA LYS A 633 -26.45 29.05 -17.38
C LYS A 633 -24.92 29.13 -17.18
N GLY A 634 -24.14 28.32 -17.92
CA GLY A 634 -22.69 28.25 -17.80
C GLY A 634 -22.22 27.12 -16.89
N PRO A 635 -20.92 27.12 -16.51
CA PRO A 635 -20.35 26.11 -15.65
C PRO A 635 -20.88 26.18 -14.22
N PHE A 636 -20.91 25.06 -13.52
CA PHE A 636 -21.29 24.98 -12.12
C PHE A 636 -20.13 24.44 -11.28
N LEU A 637 -19.85 25.10 -10.17
CA LEU A 637 -18.93 24.61 -9.14
C LEU A 637 -19.76 23.95 -8.04
N LEU A 638 -19.60 22.64 -7.89
CA LEU A 638 -20.21 21.83 -6.84
C LEU A 638 -19.26 21.77 -5.64
N GLN A 639 -19.81 21.81 -4.42
CA GLN A 639 -19.01 21.79 -3.19
C GLN A 639 -19.59 20.78 -2.19
N HIS A 640 -19.01 19.58 -2.15
CA HIS A 640 -19.37 18.55 -1.17
C HIS A 640 -18.60 18.77 0.14
N PRO A 641 -19.17 18.37 1.29
CA PRO A 641 -20.47 17.78 1.56
C PRO A 641 -21.60 18.81 1.69
N TYR A 642 -21.34 20.08 1.48
CA TYR A 642 -22.33 21.16 1.67
C TYR A 642 -23.46 21.11 0.65
N GLU A 643 -23.13 20.75 -0.59
CA GLU A 643 -24.09 20.52 -1.69
C GLU A 643 -24.22 19.01 -2.00
N SER A 644 -25.43 18.58 -2.34
CA SER A 644 -25.77 17.17 -2.53
C SER A 644 -25.08 16.55 -3.75
N PHE A 645 -24.32 15.50 -3.52
CA PHE A 645 -23.69 14.68 -4.55
C PHE A 645 -24.74 13.94 -5.41
N ASN A 646 -25.85 13.50 -4.78
CA ASN A 646 -26.87 12.72 -5.45
C ASN A 646 -27.68 13.55 -6.45
N THR A 647 -28.03 14.80 -6.11
CA THR A 647 -28.85 15.68 -6.95
C THR A 647 -28.01 16.46 -7.96
N SER A 648 -26.70 16.31 -7.94
CA SER A 648 -25.74 16.92 -8.86
C SER A 648 -24.97 15.88 -9.67
N VAL A 649 -23.94 15.27 -9.13
CA VAL A 649 -23.05 14.34 -9.86
C VAL A 649 -23.76 13.05 -10.26
N VAL A 650 -24.46 12.40 -9.33
CA VAL A 650 -25.20 11.16 -9.65
C VAL A 650 -26.32 11.46 -10.65
N ARG A 651 -27.01 12.61 -10.51
CA ARG A 651 -27.99 13.08 -11.46
C ARG A 651 -27.41 13.27 -12.87
N PHE A 652 -26.18 13.84 -12.97
CA PHE A 652 -25.49 14.04 -14.24
C PHE A 652 -25.25 12.70 -14.95
N VAL A 653 -24.76 11.68 -14.25
CA VAL A 653 -24.55 10.34 -14.82
C VAL A 653 -25.89 9.67 -15.16
N ARG A 654 -26.89 9.74 -14.28
CA ARG A 654 -28.21 9.15 -14.48
C ARG A 654 -28.92 9.75 -15.71
N GLU A 655 -28.89 11.07 -15.87
CA GLU A 655 -29.48 11.73 -17.03
C GLU A 655 -28.68 11.42 -18.32
N ALA A 656 -27.33 11.31 -18.23
CA ALA A 656 -26.53 10.88 -19.37
C ALA A 656 -26.91 9.47 -19.84
N CYS A 657 -27.17 8.57 -18.90
CA CYS A 657 -27.63 7.21 -19.22
C CYS A 657 -28.96 7.19 -20.01
N ARG A 658 -29.90 8.03 -19.63
CA ARG A 658 -31.28 8.00 -20.15
C ARG A 658 -31.55 8.95 -21.33
N ASP A 659 -30.71 9.99 -21.52
CA ASP A 659 -30.93 10.97 -22.60
C ASP A 659 -30.62 10.33 -23.97
N PRO A 660 -31.61 10.24 -24.91
CA PRO A 660 -31.38 9.61 -26.21
C PRO A 660 -30.38 10.34 -27.11
N LYS A 661 -30.04 11.60 -26.79
CA LYS A 661 -29.06 12.39 -27.54
C LYS A 661 -27.64 12.13 -27.09
N VAL A 662 -27.42 11.45 -25.94
CA VAL A 662 -26.11 11.06 -25.48
C VAL A 662 -25.63 9.87 -26.30
N MET A 663 -24.45 10.03 -26.92
CA MET A 663 -23.83 9.04 -27.79
C MET A 663 -22.77 8.21 -27.05
N ALA A 664 -22.01 8.86 -26.15
CA ALA A 664 -20.96 8.19 -25.41
C ALA A 664 -20.78 8.76 -24.00
N ILE A 665 -20.33 7.90 -23.09
CA ILE A 665 -19.95 8.24 -21.72
C ILE A 665 -18.56 7.66 -21.46
N LYS A 666 -17.62 8.49 -21.03
CA LYS A 666 -16.30 8.04 -20.58
C LYS A 666 -16.11 8.44 -19.11
N MET A 667 -15.62 7.52 -18.28
CA MET A 667 -15.48 7.75 -16.85
C MET A 667 -14.22 7.10 -16.27
N THR A 668 -13.66 7.73 -15.23
CA THR A 668 -12.61 7.11 -14.40
C THR A 668 -13.21 6.64 -13.07
N LEU A 669 -12.93 5.40 -12.66
CA LEU A 669 -13.38 4.83 -11.39
C LEU A 669 -12.15 4.43 -10.55
N TYR A 670 -12.04 4.99 -9.36
CA TYR A 670 -10.97 4.68 -8.40
C TYR A 670 -11.52 3.92 -7.17
N ARG A 671 -12.62 4.41 -6.61
CA ARG A 671 -13.39 3.80 -5.52
C ARG A 671 -14.86 4.08 -5.75
N THR A 672 -15.67 3.04 -5.71
CA THR A 672 -17.12 3.17 -5.78
C THR A 672 -17.78 2.18 -4.82
N THR A 673 -19.05 2.43 -4.45
CA THR A 673 -19.84 1.55 -3.59
C THR A 673 -21.13 1.14 -4.27
N GLU A 674 -21.68 0.02 -3.83
CA GLU A 674 -22.99 -0.47 -4.26
C GLU A 674 -24.09 0.58 -4.11
N GLY A 675 -24.02 1.43 -3.09
CA GLY A 675 -25.06 2.43 -2.80
C GLY A 675 -25.08 3.67 -3.70
N THR A 676 -24.13 3.87 -4.64
CA THR A 676 -24.13 5.07 -5.51
C THR A 676 -25.00 4.94 -6.75
N GLY A 677 -25.30 3.72 -7.20
CA GLY A 677 -26.01 3.44 -8.45
C GLY A 677 -25.25 3.85 -9.73
N ILE A 678 -24.04 4.42 -9.62
CA ILE A 678 -23.27 4.92 -10.78
C ILE A 678 -22.93 3.79 -11.73
N VAL A 679 -22.46 2.65 -11.20
CA VAL A 679 -22.12 1.46 -12.01
C VAL A 679 -23.37 0.95 -12.72
N ASP A 680 -24.50 0.88 -12.02
CA ASP A 680 -25.76 0.43 -12.60
C ASP A 680 -26.24 1.37 -13.72
N TYR A 681 -26.07 2.70 -13.56
CA TYR A 681 -26.36 3.66 -14.63
C TYR A 681 -25.44 3.50 -15.85
N LEU A 682 -24.17 3.17 -15.66
CA LEU A 682 -23.26 2.91 -16.77
C LEU A 682 -23.65 1.63 -17.53
N ILE A 683 -24.08 0.59 -16.80
CA ILE A 683 -24.62 -0.65 -17.39
C ILE A 683 -25.92 -0.35 -18.14
N GLU A 684 -26.87 0.40 -17.54
CA GLU A 684 -28.09 0.85 -18.20
C GLU A 684 -27.79 1.66 -19.47
N ALA A 685 -26.74 2.51 -19.45
CA ALA A 685 -26.31 3.28 -20.62
C ALA A 685 -25.82 2.39 -21.77
N ALA A 686 -25.04 1.36 -21.48
CA ALA A 686 -24.56 0.42 -22.48
C ALA A 686 -25.73 -0.40 -23.07
N GLN A 687 -26.67 -0.85 -22.23
CA GLN A 687 -27.89 -1.53 -22.65
C GLN A 687 -28.78 -0.64 -23.54
N ASN A 688 -28.77 0.68 -23.30
CA ASN A 688 -29.45 1.69 -24.15
C ASN A 688 -28.68 2.01 -25.45
N GLY A 689 -27.63 1.23 -25.80
CA GLY A 689 -26.85 1.36 -27.03
C GLY A 689 -25.85 2.51 -27.07
N LYS A 690 -25.52 3.09 -25.91
CA LYS A 690 -24.50 4.14 -25.83
C LYS A 690 -23.09 3.54 -25.78
N GLN A 691 -22.11 4.24 -26.34
CA GLN A 691 -20.70 3.87 -26.19
C GLN A 691 -20.24 4.24 -24.77
N VAL A 692 -19.94 3.24 -23.96
CA VAL A 692 -19.45 3.46 -22.60
C VAL A 692 -18.02 2.96 -22.48
N ALA A 693 -17.13 3.80 -21.96
CA ALA A 693 -15.74 3.45 -21.69
C ALA A 693 -15.37 3.85 -20.26
N VAL A 694 -14.83 2.91 -19.49
CA VAL A 694 -14.48 3.13 -18.08
C VAL A 694 -13.03 2.76 -17.85
N ALA A 695 -12.25 3.70 -17.32
CA ALA A 695 -10.93 3.41 -16.78
C ALA A 695 -11.05 3.09 -15.29
N VAL A 696 -10.87 1.82 -14.93
CA VAL A 696 -10.94 1.31 -13.55
C VAL A 696 -9.54 1.21 -12.98
N GLU A 697 -9.30 1.82 -11.82
CA GLU A 697 -8.04 1.66 -11.09
C GLU A 697 -8.11 0.42 -10.19
N LEU A 698 -7.49 -0.66 -10.60
CA LEU A 698 -7.49 -1.92 -9.85
C LEU A 698 -6.62 -1.85 -8.58
N LYS A 699 -5.53 -1.08 -8.60
CA LYS A 699 -4.60 -0.91 -7.47
C LYS A 699 -5.05 0.15 -6.45
N ALA A 700 -6.37 0.32 -6.28
CA ALA A 700 -6.90 1.13 -5.17
C ALA A 700 -6.74 0.34 -3.86
N ARG A 701 -5.69 0.64 -3.08
CA ARG A 701 -5.30 -0.13 -1.87
C ARG A 701 -6.47 -0.35 -0.93
N PHE A 702 -6.68 -1.61 -0.55
CA PHE A 702 -7.76 -2.17 0.27
C PHE A 702 -9.15 -2.26 -0.41
N ASP A 703 -9.29 -1.75 -1.64
CA ASP A 703 -10.51 -1.85 -2.44
C ASP A 703 -10.29 -2.69 -3.70
N GLU A 704 -9.13 -3.35 -3.83
CA GLU A 704 -8.75 -4.12 -5.02
C GLU A 704 -9.81 -5.16 -5.39
N ALA A 705 -10.23 -5.98 -4.43
CA ALA A 705 -11.24 -7.02 -4.66
C ALA A 705 -12.60 -6.44 -5.11
N ALA A 706 -13.02 -5.31 -4.52
CA ALA A 706 -14.24 -4.63 -4.92
C ALA A 706 -14.13 -4.06 -6.34
N ASN A 707 -12.99 -3.45 -6.68
CA ASN A 707 -12.79 -2.88 -8.00
C ASN A 707 -12.67 -3.96 -9.10
N ILE A 708 -12.09 -5.11 -8.79
CA ILE A 708 -12.09 -6.29 -9.68
C ILE A 708 -13.53 -6.72 -9.97
N ASN A 709 -14.37 -6.91 -8.94
CA ASN A 709 -15.77 -7.28 -9.10
C ASN A 709 -16.56 -6.26 -9.95
N TRP A 710 -16.31 -4.95 -9.75
CA TRP A 710 -16.93 -3.91 -10.56
C TRP A 710 -16.47 -3.96 -12.01
N ALA A 711 -15.18 -4.16 -12.26
CA ALA A 711 -14.63 -4.29 -13.60
C ALA A 711 -15.28 -5.45 -14.36
N THR A 712 -15.35 -6.63 -13.73
CA THR A 712 -16.01 -7.82 -14.32
C THR A 712 -17.48 -7.55 -14.66
N ARG A 713 -18.25 -6.95 -13.75
CA ARG A 713 -19.67 -6.60 -14.01
C ARG A 713 -19.85 -5.62 -15.18
N LEU A 714 -18.92 -4.66 -15.31
CA LEU A 714 -18.94 -3.70 -16.42
C LEU A 714 -18.62 -4.39 -17.76
N GLU A 715 -17.65 -5.28 -17.79
CA GLU A 715 -17.29 -6.06 -18.99
C GLU A 715 -18.40 -7.01 -19.43
N GLU A 716 -19.04 -7.72 -18.51
CA GLU A 716 -20.20 -8.58 -18.77
C GLU A 716 -21.37 -7.80 -19.40
N ALA A 717 -21.49 -6.51 -19.09
CA ALA A 717 -22.47 -5.62 -19.70
C ALA A 717 -22.05 -5.05 -21.06
N GLY A 718 -20.91 -5.46 -21.62
CA GLY A 718 -20.37 -4.99 -22.91
C GLY A 718 -19.77 -3.59 -22.89
N ILE A 719 -19.34 -3.11 -21.73
CA ILE A 719 -18.66 -1.83 -21.54
C ILE A 719 -17.16 -1.99 -21.83
N HIS A 720 -16.57 -1.02 -22.51
CA HIS A 720 -15.13 -0.97 -22.68
C HIS A 720 -14.43 -0.60 -21.37
N VAL A 721 -13.89 -1.59 -20.67
CA VAL A 721 -13.12 -1.40 -19.45
C VAL A 721 -11.63 -1.36 -19.79
N THR A 722 -10.91 -0.45 -19.17
CA THR A 722 -9.44 -0.39 -19.19
C THR A 722 -8.91 -0.30 -17.78
N TYR A 723 -7.80 -0.97 -17.50
CA TYR A 723 -7.19 -1.05 -16.17
C TYR A 723 -6.08 -0.02 -15.95
N GLY A 724 -6.16 1.09 -16.70
CA GLY A 724 -5.16 2.16 -16.67
C GLY A 724 -3.96 1.89 -17.57
N ILE A 725 -2.86 2.55 -17.29
CA ILE A 725 -1.60 2.45 -18.02
C ILE A 725 -0.58 1.81 -17.11
N VAL A 726 0.18 0.84 -17.61
CA VAL A 726 1.28 0.20 -16.88
C VAL A 726 2.25 1.26 -16.34
N GLY A 727 2.61 1.15 -15.07
CA GLY A 727 3.47 2.10 -14.38
C GLY A 727 2.83 3.44 -13.99
N LEU A 728 1.57 3.71 -14.38
CA LEU A 728 0.85 4.94 -14.04
C LEU A 728 -0.48 4.63 -13.34
N LYS A 729 -0.62 5.05 -12.10
CA LYS A 729 -1.86 4.91 -11.35
C LYS A 729 -2.90 5.95 -11.78
N THR A 730 -4.10 5.52 -12.22
CA THR A 730 -5.20 6.42 -12.58
C THR A 730 -5.83 7.03 -11.34
N HIS A 731 -5.60 8.34 -11.11
CA HIS A 731 -6.10 9.01 -9.92
C HIS A 731 -7.01 10.22 -10.22
N SER A 732 -7.20 10.58 -11.49
CA SER A 732 -8.15 11.61 -11.92
C SER A 732 -9.60 11.21 -11.68
N LYS A 733 -10.51 12.18 -11.46
CA LYS A 733 -11.93 11.97 -11.21
C LYS A 733 -12.70 12.71 -12.28
N LEU A 734 -13.08 11.98 -13.34
CA LEU A 734 -13.60 12.53 -14.58
C LEU A 734 -14.82 11.77 -15.08
N VAL A 735 -15.82 12.50 -15.52
CA VAL A 735 -16.91 12.01 -16.36
C VAL A 735 -16.98 12.89 -17.60
N LEU A 736 -16.92 12.29 -18.77
CA LEU A 736 -17.08 12.96 -20.05
C LEU A 736 -18.29 12.37 -20.79
N VAL A 737 -19.27 13.22 -21.11
CA VAL A 737 -20.47 12.84 -21.84
C VAL A 737 -20.44 13.52 -23.21
N ILE A 738 -20.55 12.73 -24.27
CA ILE A 738 -20.64 13.21 -25.65
C ILE A 738 -22.10 13.16 -26.07
N ARG A 739 -22.69 14.34 -26.31
CA ARG A 739 -24.11 14.50 -26.62
C ARG A 739 -24.31 15.17 -27.99
N ARG A 740 -25.26 14.71 -28.76
CA ARG A 740 -25.63 15.34 -30.02
C ARG A 740 -26.65 16.44 -29.76
N ASP A 741 -26.19 17.68 -29.73
CA ASP A 741 -27.04 18.87 -29.69
C ASP A 741 -27.42 19.37 -31.09
N PHE A 742 -28.20 20.42 -31.17
CA PHE A 742 -28.62 20.96 -32.46
C PHE A 742 -27.45 21.53 -33.29
N ASN A 743 -26.38 21.95 -32.65
CA ASN A 743 -25.13 22.48 -33.27
C ASN A 743 -24.07 21.41 -33.54
N GLY A 744 -24.38 20.14 -33.37
CA GLY A 744 -23.42 19.04 -33.51
C GLY A 744 -23.09 18.31 -32.19
N LEU A 745 -21.91 17.73 -32.12
CA LEU A 745 -21.46 17.02 -30.92
C LEU A 745 -20.94 18.01 -29.87
N CYS A 746 -21.50 17.95 -28.69
CA CYS A 746 -21.08 18.74 -27.53
C CYS A 746 -20.48 17.82 -26.47
N HIS A 747 -19.46 18.32 -25.79
CA HIS A 747 -18.81 17.66 -24.67
C HIS A 747 -19.33 18.26 -23.36
N TYR A 748 -19.86 17.43 -22.49
CA TYR A 748 -20.25 17.80 -21.13
C TYR A 748 -19.35 17.06 -20.18
N ALA A 749 -18.76 17.75 -19.23
CA ALA A 749 -17.78 17.15 -18.35
C ALA A 749 -18.06 17.44 -16.88
N HIS A 750 -17.77 16.46 -16.03
CA HIS A 750 -17.56 16.66 -14.61
C HIS A 750 -16.08 16.37 -14.29
N ILE A 751 -15.41 17.31 -13.63
CA ILE A 751 -14.02 17.21 -13.18
C ILE A 751 -14.00 17.44 -11.68
N GLY A 752 -13.66 16.41 -10.90
CA GLY A 752 -13.72 16.43 -9.43
C GLY A 752 -12.35 16.38 -8.75
N THR A 753 -12.29 16.92 -7.54
CA THR A 753 -11.17 16.70 -6.62
C THR A 753 -11.32 15.39 -5.85
N GLY A 754 -12.57 14.92 -5.63
CA GLY A 754 -12.93 13.74 -4.85
C GLY A 754 -13.48 12.58 -5.67
N ASN A 755 -13.42 11.38 -5.08
CA ASN A 755 -13.88 10.14 -5.71
C ASN A 755 -15.41 10.08 -5.90
N TYR A 756 -15.87 9.26 -6.84
CA TYR A 756 -17.29 9.03 -7.11
C TYR A 756 -17.91 8.01 -6.13
N HIS A 757 -17.99 8.42 -4.86
CA HIS A 757 -18.44 7.58 -3.75
C HIS A 757 -19.36 8.37 -2.84
N ALA A 758 -20.65 8.01 -2.80
CA ALA A 758 -21.68 8.77 -2.08
C ALA A 758 -21.43 8.89 -0.56
N GLY A 759 -20.84 7.86 0.06
CA GLY A 759 -20.47 7.87 1.48
C GLY A 759 -19.38 8.89 1.77
N THR A 760 -18.27 8.88 1.01
CA THR A 760 -17.18 9.86 1.21
C THR A 760 -17.63 11.28 0.86
N ALA A 761 -18.50 11.46 -0.14
CA ALA A 761 -19.03 12.76 -0.52
C ALA A 761 -19.89 13.44 0.58
N ARG A 762 -20.28 12.72 1.64
CA ARG A 762 -20.95 13.25 2.82
C ARG A 762 -19.99 13.66 3.94
N MET A 763 -18.75 13.19 3.88
CA MET A 763 -17.75 13.36 4.93
C MET A 763 -16.51 14.14 4.49
N TYR A 764 -16.26 14.22 3.18
CA TYR A 764 -15.07 14.84 2.60
C TYR A 764 -15.43 16.16 1.92
N VAL A 765 -14.63 17.18 2.17
CA VAL A 765 -14.74 18.45 1.46
C VAL A 765 -14.05 18.34 0.11
N ASP A 766 -14.84 18.34 -0.94
CA ASP A 766 -14.39 18.25 -2.33
C ASP A 766 -15.12 19.23 -3.24
N PHE A 767 -14.47 19.58 -4.34
CA PHE A 767 -15.06 20.38 -5.42
C PHE A 767 -15.27 19.58 -6.70
N GLY A 768 -16.27 19.96 -7.48
CA GLY A 768 -16.51 19.41 -8.80
C GLY A 768 -16.95 20.51 -9.77
N LEU A 769 -16.33 20.55 -10.95
CA LEU A 769 -16.72 21.43 -12.05
C LEU A 769 -17.60 20.67 -13.03
N LEU A 770 -18.85 21.13 -13.23
CA LEU A 770 -19.69 20.75 -14.35
C LEU A 770 -19.56 21.81 -15.46
N THR A 771 -19.14 21.40 -16.66
CA THR A 771 -18.89 22.33 -17.78
C THR A 771 -19.22 21.73 -19.13
N CYS A 772 -19.45 22.58 -20.12
CA CYS A 772 -19.48 22.22 -21.55
C CYS A 772 -18.51 23.05 -22.39
N ASP A 773 -17.43 23.55 -21.76
CA ASP A 773 -16.34 24.24 -22.46
C ASP A 773 -15.74 23.31 -23.53
N PRO A 774 -15.69 23.76 -24.81
CA PRO A 774 -15.25 22.92 -25.93
C PRO A 774 -13.76 22.60 -25.88
N GLU A 775 -12.90 23.44 -25.29
CA GLU A 775 -11.47 23.21 -25.18
C GLU A 775 -11.18 22.21 -24.06
N ILE A 776 -11.81 22.37 -22.91
CA ILE A 776 -11.75 21.37 -21.81
C ILE A 776 -12.27 20.02 -22.31
N GLY A 777 -13.42 20.01 -23.02
CA GLY A 777 -13.98 18.81 -23.60
C GLY A 777 -13.02 18.10 -24.57
N SER A 778 -12.38 18.85 -25.45
CA SER A 778 -11.37 18.34 -26.38
C SER A 778 -10.14 17.78 -25.66
N ASP A 779 -9.66 18.47 -24.64
CA ASP A 779 -8.54 18.04 -23.82
C ASP A 779 -8.86 16.72 -23.08
N LEU A 780 -10.07 16.58 -22.52
CA LEU A 780 -10.52 15.37 -21.87
C LEU A 780 -10.65 14.18 -22.85
N VAL A 781 -11.09 14.42 -24.09
CA VAL A 781 -11.07 13.35 -25.13
C VAL A 781 -9.65 12.84 -25.33
N ASN A 782 -8.67 13.75 -25.47
CA ASN A 782 -7.26 13.37 -25.60
C ASN A 782 -6.72 12.65 -24.36
N PHE A 783 -7.15 13.06 -23.17
CA PHE A 783 -6.75 12.42 -21.93
C PHE A 783 -7.34 11.00 -21.78
N PHE A 784 -8.64 10.81 -22.11
CA PHE A 784 -9.22 9.47 -22.11
C PHE A 784 -8.57 8.56 -23.16
N ASN A 785 -8.25 9.10 -24.36
CA ASN A 785 -7.52 8.32 -25.36
C ASN A 785 -6.12 7.91 -24.86
N PHE A 786 -5.44 8.78 -24.11
CA PHE A 786 -4.19 8.43 -23.44
C PHE A 786 -4.40 7.30 -22.41
N LEU A 787 -5.43 7.37 -21.56
CA LEU A 787 -5.72 6.33 -20.56
C LEU A 787 -6.04 4.96 -21.18
N THR A 788 -6.69 4.96 -22.35
CA THR A 788 -7.16 3.72 -22.99
C THR A 788 -6.16 3.10 -23.96
N SER A 789 -5.25 3.88 -24.53
CA SER A 789 -4.28 3.42 -25.53
C SER A 789 -2.85 3.35 -25.03
N GLY A 790 -2.54 3.94 -23.87
CA GLY A 790 -1.18 4.15 -23.38
C GLY A 790 -0.35 5.12 -24.22
N CYS A 791 -0.86 5.52 -25.40
CA CYS A 791 -0.14 6.40 -26.33
C CYS A 791 -0.30 7.86 -25.93
N GLN A 792 0.80 8.53 -25.64
CA GLN A 792 0.78 9.96 -25.36
C GLN A 792 0.39 10.74 -26.62
N PRO A 793 -0.63 11.64 -26.56
CA PRO A 793 -0.99 12.46 -27.69
C PRO A 793 0.14 13.43 -28.04
N LEU A 794 0.46 13.58 -29.30
CA LEU A 794 1.45 14.56 -29.81
C LEU A 794 1.01 16.01 -29.58
N ARG A 795 -0.32 16.25 -29.49
CA ARG A 795 -0.90 17.57 -29.27
C ARG A 795 -0.75 18.01 -27.82
N ARG A 796 -0.48 19.31 -27.60
CA ARG A 796 -0.50 19.92 -26.27
C ARG A 796 -1.92 20.09 -25.79
N TYR A 797 -2.15 19.86 -24.48
CA TYR A 797 -3.40 20.24 -23.83
C TYR A 797 -3.54 21.77 -23.86
N LYS A 798 -4.75 22.26 -24.08
CA LYS A 798 -5.02 23.71 -24.22
C LYS A 798 -5.24 24.37 -22.87
N LYS A 799 -6.09 23.76 -22.02
CA LYS A 799 -6.53 24.32 -20.74
C LYS A 799 -6.14 23.47 -19.55
N ILE A 800 -6.28 22.13 -19.63
CA ILE A 800 -6.02 21.27 -18.50
C ILE A 800 -4.51 21.02 -18.29
N LEU A 801 -4.12 20.88 -17.02
CA LEU A 801 -2.78 20.44 -16.66
C LEU A 801 -2.84 18.94 -16.33
N VAL A 802 -1.99 18.17 -16.96
CA VAL A 802 -2.00 16.70 -16.90
C VAL A 802 -0.67 16.19 -16.36
N SER A 803 -0.73 15.32 -15.35
CA SER A 803 0.41 14.55 -14.89
C SER A 803 0.42 13.18 -15.59
N PRO A 804 1.63 12.67 -15.91
CA PRO A 804 2.98 13.18 -15.64
C PRO A 804 3.50 14.17 -16.72
N ARG A 805 2.65 14.66 -17.61
CA ARG A 805 3.10 15.33 -18.84
C ARG A 805 3.57 16.78 -18.66
N ASN A 806 2.68 17.69 -18.25
CA ASN A 806 2.98 19.14 -18.20
C ASN A 806 2.65 19.78 -16.85
N MET A 807 1.99 19.06 -15.94
CA MET A 807 1.46 19.64 -14.70
C MET A 807 2.57 20.25 -13.84
N LYS A 808 3.62 19.48 -13.53
CA LYS A 808 4.72 19.96 -12.69
C LYS A 808 5.41 21.18 -13.31
N GLU A 809 5.75 21.10 -14.59
CA GLU A 809 6.38 22.19 -15.32
C GLU A 809 5.51 23.46 -15.30
N GLN A 810 4.23 23.34 -15.57
CA GLN A 810 3.31 24.49 -15.57
C GLN A 810 3.13 25.10 -14.19
N ILE A 811 3.09 24.31 -13.12
CA ILE A 811 3.04 24.83 -11.74
C ILE A 811 4.33 25.61 -11.44
N LEU A 812 5.50 25.05 -11.76
CA LEU A 812 6.78 25.73 -11.58
C LEU A 812 6.83 27.04 -12.38
N ASN A 813 6.41 27.03 -13.65
CA ASN A 813 6.35 28.21 -14.50
C ASN A 813 5.44 29.31 -13.92
N LYS A 814 4.31 28.92 -13.28
CA LYS A 814 3.42 29.88 -12.61
C LYS A 814 4.06 30.48 -11.36
N ILE A 815 4.77 29.68 -10.58
CA ILE A 815 5.56 30.19 -9.43
C ILE A 815 6.64 31.13 -9.91
N ASP A 816 7.40 30.77 -10.95
CA ASP A 816 8.46 31.62 -11.53
C ASP A 816 7.91 32.92 -12.14
N ARG A 817 6.70 32.90 -12.65
CA ARG A 817 5.99 34.09 -13.11
C ARG A 817 5.65 35.03 -11.93
N GLU A 818 5.15 34.51 -10.83
CA GLU A 818 4.92 35.31 -9.60
C GLU A 818 6.23 35.91 -9.07
N ILE A 819 7.34 35.16 -9.11
CA ILE A 819 8.68 35.63 -8.75
C ILE A 819 9.08 36.82 -9.65
N SER A 820 8.97 36.66 -10.98
CA SER A 820 9.37 37.63 -11.95
C SER A 820 8.50 38.91 -11.95
N GLY A 821 7.20 38.75 -11.63
CA GLY A 821 6.22 39.81 -11.53
C GLY A 821 6.22 40.56 -10.19
N SER A 822 6.88 40.03 -9.17
CA SER A 822 6.87 40.61 -7.83
C SER A 822 7.80 41.83 -7.74
N THR A 823 7.27 42.93 -7.26
CA THR A 823 8.02 44.18 -7.02
C THR A 823 7.74 44.69 -5.59
N SER A 824 8.55 45.67 -5.14
CA SER A 824 8.32 46.31 -3.83
C SER A 824 6.95 47.02 -3.72
N ARG A 825 6.34 47.38 -4.86
CA ARG A 825 5.03 48.07 -4.94
C ARG A 825 3.86 47.12 -5.15
N SER A 826 4.10 45.96 -5.80
CA SER A 826 3.10 44.94 -6.09
C SER A 826 3.71 43.58 -5.84
N ARG A 827 3.46 43.03 -4.66
CA ARG A 827 3.96 41.71 -4.29
C ARG A 827 3.08 40.62 -4.92
N GLY A 828 3.69 39.58 -5.43
CA GLY A 828 2.99 38.40 -5.91
C GLY A 828 2.29 37.69 -4.74
N LEU A 829 1.24 36.91 -5.05
CA LEU A 829 0.50 36.09 -4.08
C LEU A 829 0.22 34.71 -4.67
N ILE A 830 0.61 33.69 -3.93
CA ILE A 830 0.33 32.28 -4.22
C ILE A 830 -0.50 31.71 -3.06
N ARG A 831 -1.61 31.04 -3.39
CA ARG A 831 -2.41 30.28 -2.41
C ARG A 831 -2.56 28.83 -2.87
N LEU A 832 -2.15 27.88 -2.05
CA LEU A 832 -2.19 26.47 -2.39
C LEU A 832 -2.95 25.70 -1.30
N LYS A 833 -4.04 25.05 -1.69
CA LYS A 833 -4.70 24.07 -0.83
C LYS A 833 -4.44 22.68 -1.40
N THR A 834 -3.85 21.80 -0.59
CA THR A 834 -3.48 20.44 -0.97
C THR A 834 -3.51 19.52 0.27
N ASN A 835 -3.59 18.21 0.06
CA ASN A 835 -3.44 17.30 1.19
C ASN A 835 -1.98 17.19 1.64
N ALA A 836 -1.04 17.22 0.67
CA ALA A 836 0.38 17.08 0.97
C ALA A 836 1.26 17.92 0.04
N LEU A 837 2.34 18.48 0.61
CA LEU A 837 3.48 19.04 -0.11
C LEU A 837 4.73 18.20 0.17
N GLU A 838 5.19 17.46 -0.84
CA GLU A 838 6.33 16.53 -0.70
C GLU A 838 7.37 16.69 -1.81
N ASP A 839 6.99 17.26 -2.95
CA ASP A 839 7.90 17.44 -4.09
C ASP A 839 9.00 18.48 -3.75
N PRO A 840 10.30 18.13 -3.84
CA PRO A 840 11.39 19.02 -3.47
C PRO A 840 11.54 20.22 -4.43
N ASP A 841 11.26 20.05 -5.74
CA ASP A 841 11.41 21.13 -6.70
C ASP A 841 10.33 22.21 -6.50
N ILE A 842 9.10 21.80 -6.17
CA ILE A 842 8.03 22.73 -5.80
C ILE A 842 8.39 23.46 -4.49
N THR A 843 8.91 22.73 -3.49
CA THR A 843 9.34 23.31 -2.20
C THR A 843 10.44 24.35 -2.42
N GLU A 844 11.45 24.04 -3.23
CA GLU A 844 12.53 24.96 -3.60
C GLU A 844 11.99 26.21 -4.30
N ALA A 845 11.05 26.03 -5.24
CA ALA A 845 10.45 27.15 -5.97
C ALA A 845 9.68 28.10 -5.02
N LEU A 846 8.97 27.55 -4.04
CA LEU A 846 8.27 28.35 -3.02
C LEU A 846 9.23 29.11 -2.11
N TYR A 847 10.38 28.51 -1.74
CA TYR A 847 11.44 29.24 -1.03
C TYR A 847 12.00 30.39 -1.87
N ARG A 848 12.26 30.18 -3.16
CA ARG A 848 12.68 31.27 -4.09
C ARG A 848 11.65 32.38 -4.16
N ALA A 849 10.36 32.02 -4.22
CA ALA A 849 9.27 33.00 -4.24
C ALA A 849 9.23 33.85 -2.96
N SER A 850 9.35 33.21 -1.79
CA SER A 850 9.37 33.92 -0.50
C SER A 850 10.56 34.90 -0.37
N ARG A 851 11.75 34.47 -0.83
CA ARG A 851 12.96 35.33 -0.77
C ARG A 851 12.86 36.62 -1.57
N VAL A 852 12.07 36.64 -2.64
CA VAL A 852 11.80 37.87 -3.41
C VAL A 852 10.55 38.62 -2.93
N GLY A 853 9.96 38.21 -1.83
CA GLY A 853 8.84 38.90 -1.19
C GLY A 853 7.46 38.49 -1.72
N VAL A 854 7.34 37.41 -2.51
CA VAL A 854 6.04 36.82 -2.86
C VAL A 854 5.42 36.23 -1.59
N LYS A 855 4.15 36.60 -1.32
CA LYS A 855 3.40 36.02 -0.22
C LYS A 855 2.88 34.65 -0.61
N VAL A 856 3.13 33.62 0.23
CA VAL A 856 2.67 32.25 0.02
C VAL A 856 1.80 31.83 1.18
N GLU A 857 0.53 31.56 0.92
CA GLU A 857 -0.44 31.08 1.89
C GLU A 857 -0.85 29.63 1.52
N MET A 858 -0.53 28.69 2.41
CA MET A 858 -0.76 27.27 2.17
C MET A 858 -1.73 26.66 3.17
N ILE A 859 -2.65 25.85 2.67
CA ILE A 859 -3.56 25.02 3.47
C ILE A 859 -3.18 23.58 3.17
N VAL A 860 -2.37 22.97 4.04
CA VAL A 860 -1.85 21.60 3.87
C VAL A 860 -2.43 20.73 4.99
N ARG A 861 -3.20 19.69 4.61
CA ARG A 861 -3.88 18.85 5.60
C ARG A 861 -2.92 18.00 6.42
N ASP A 862 -2.03 17.24 5.75
CA ASP A 862 -1.20 16.23 6.42
C ASP A 862 0.31 16.49 6.22
N THR A 863 0.93 15.94 5.22
CA THR A 863 2.39 15.97 5.02
C THR A 863 2.86 17.30 4.45
N CYS A 864 3.81 17.97 5.10
CA CYS A 864 4.45 19.15 4.57
C CYS A 864 5.97 19.10 4.82
N ARG A 865 6.76 19.09 3.74
CA ARG A 865 8.24 19.10 3.83
C ARG A 865 8.83 20.50 4.01
N LEU A 866 8.06 21.54 3.69
CA LEU A 866 8.48 22.93 3.77
C LEU A 866 8.53 23.41 5.22
N ARG A 867 9.53 24.22 5.56
CA ARG A 867 9.65 24.92 6.86
C ARG A 867 9.20 26.37 6.70
N PRO A 868 8.06 26.80 7.26
CA PRO A 868 7.62 28.19 7.18
C PRO A 868 8.33 29.07 8.20
N GLY A 869 8.33 30.38 7.99
CA GLY A 869 8.74 31.39 8.98
C GLY A 869 10.23 31.49 9.27
N ILE A 870 11.11 30.87 8.47
CA ILE A 870 12.58 31.00 8.62
C ILE A 870 13.04 32.36 8.08
N PRO A 871 13.70 33.22 8.90
CA PRO A 871 14.20 34.52 8.46
C PRO A 871 15.14 34.40 7.24
N GLY A 872 14.94 35.28 6.25
CA GLY A 872 15.73 35.30 5.02
C GLY A 872 15.44 34.17 4.02
N LEU A 873 14.56 33.22 4.36
CA LEU A 873 14.20 32.08 3.52
C LEU A 873 12.68 32.00 3.29
N SER A 874 11.91 31.78 4.32
CA SER A 874 10.47 31.47 4.22
C SER A 874 9.59 32.35 5.12
N GLU A 875 10.06 33.54 5.46
CA GLU A 875 9.35 34.51 6.31
C GLU A 875 8.02 34.99 5.68
N ASN A 876 7.89 34.89 4.35
CA ASN A 876 6.66 35.24 3.63
C ASN A 876 5.77 34.01 3.34
N ILE A 877 6.10 32.84 3.92
CA ILE A 877 5.31 31.61 3.79
C ILE A 877 4.56 31.31 5.08
N THR A 878 3.25 31.14 4.98
CA THR A 878 2.40 30.66 6.06
C THR A 878 1.79 29.33 5.65
N VAL A 879 1.88 28.34 6.53
CA VAL A 879 1.26 27.02 6.33
C VAL A 879 0.27 26.77 7.46
N ILE A 880 -0.96 26.43 7.09
CA ILE A 880 -2.00 26.03 8.04
C ILE A 880 -2.55 24.64 7.69
N SER A 881 -3.11 23.98 8.69
CA SER A 881 -3.86 22.74 8.54
C SER A 881 -5.23 22.91 9.18
N VAL A 882 -6.27 22.36 8.55
CA VAL A 882 -7.65 22.37 9.05
C VAL A 882 -8.05 20.97 9.42
N VAL A 883 -8.44 20.75 10.69
CA VAL A 883 -8.96 19.48 11.20
C VAL A 883 -10.32 19.77 11.84
N GLY A 884 -11.31 18.92 11.57
CA GLY A 884 -12.65 19.07 12.11
C GLY A 884 -13.59 17.98 11.62
N ARG A 885 -14.89 18.22 11.70
CA ARG A 885 -15.96 17.28 11.36
C ARG A 885 -15.84 16.64 9.99
N PHE A 886 -15.46 17.42 8.96
CA PHE A 886 -15.28 16.95 7.60
C PHE A 886 -13.80 16.86 7.26
N LEU A 887 -13.43 15.82 6.50
CA LEU A 887 -12.06 15.68 6.01
C LEU A 887 -11.79 16.69 4.88
N GLU A 888 -10.85 17.59 5.08
CA GLU A 888 -10.40 18.51 4.04
C GLU A 888 -9.61 17.76 2.96
N HIS A 889 -10.23 17.60 1.77
CA HIS A 889 -9.68 16.76 0.70
C HIS A 889 -9.49 17.52 -0.62
N ALA A 890 -10.11 18.68 -0.77
CA ALA A 890 -10.03 19.51 -1.97
C ALA A 890 -8.61 19.99 -2.27
N ARG A 891 -8.29 20.13 -3.55
CA ARG A 891 -7.05 20.77 -4.04
C ARG A 891 -7.44 22.00 -4.85
N ILE A 892 -6.86 23.13 -4.46
CA ILE A 892 -7.07 24.43 -5.10
C ILE A 892 -5.71 25.10 -5.26
N TYR A 893 -5.44 25.65 -6.44
CA TYR A 893 -4.22 26.36 -6.77
C TYR A 893 -4.59 27.74 -7.26
N TYR A 894 -4.01 28.76 -6.64
CA TYR A 894 -4.23 30.16 -6.98
C TYR A 894 -2.90 30.87 -7.21
N PHE A 895 -2.85 31.67 -8.27
CA PHE A 895 -1.76 32.55 -8.64
C PHE A 895 -2.32 33.94 -8.99
N GLN A 896 -1.72 35.00 -8.42
CA GLN A 896 -2.20 36.36 -8.60
C GLN A 896 -1.96 36.91 -10.01
N ASN A 897 -0.87 36.49 -10.68
CA ASN A 897 -0.58 36.82 -12.05
C ASN A 897 -0.70 38.32 -12.40
N GLY A 898 -0.12 39.18 -11.55
CA GLY A 898 -0.19 40.63 -11.78
C GLY A 898 -1.59 41.26 -11.77
N GLY A 899 -2.60 40.54 -11.27
CA GLY A 899 -4.00 40.95 -11.21
C GLY A 899 -4.93 40.18 -12.18
N ASP A 900 -4.38 39.41 -13.12
CA ASP A 900 -5.14 38.45 -13.93
C ASP A 900 -5.17 37.09 -13.25
N GLU A 901 -5.97 37.03 -12.18
CA GLU A 901 -6.01 35.94 -11.22
C GLU A 901 -6.35 34.59 -11.85
N GLU A 902 -5.58 33.57 -11.53
CA GLU A 902 -5.79 32.20 -11.98
C GLU A 902 -6.17 31.28 -10.83
N TYR A 903 -7.28 30.55 -10.97
CA TYR A 903 -7.72 29.49 -10.05
C TYR A 903 -7.82 28.16 -10.75
N TYR A 904 -7.35 27.12 -10.08
CA TYR A 904 -7.41 25.74 -10.57
C TYR A 904 -7.93 24.82 -9.48
N ILE A 905 -8.68 23.78 -9.88
CA ILE A 905 -9.05 22.65 -9.01
C ILE A 905 -8.68 21.34 -9.68
N GLY A 906 -8.45 20.28 -8.93
CA GLY A 906 -8.20 18.96 -9.51
C GLY A 906 -7.82 17.86 -8.52
N SER A 907 -7.31 16.78 -9.06
CA SER A 907 -7.06 15.55 -8.31
C SER A 907 -5.65 15.44 -7.71
N ALA A 908 -4.68 16.22 -8.19
CA ALA A 908 -3.28 16.11 -7.81
C ALA A 908 -2.98 16.76 -6.45
N ASP A 909 -2.13 16.13 -5.67
CA ASP A 909 -1.39 16.76 -4.58
C ASP A 909 0.01 17.15 -5.07
N LEU A 910 0.74 17.99 -4.31
CA LEU A 910 2.10 18.41 -4.62
C LEU A 910 3.13 17.37 -4.14
N MET A 911 2.96 16.13 -4.56
CA MET A 911 3.84 15.01 -4.23
C MET A 911 4.51 14.45 -5.49
N MET A 912 5.72 13.94 -5.36
CA MET A 912 6.45 13.32 -6.48
C MET A 912 5.60 12.27 -7.21
N ARG A 913 4.93 11.38 -6.46
CA ARG A 913 4.06 10.34 -7.03
C ARG A 913 2.88 10.92 -7.83
N ASN A 914 2.26 12.02 -7.38
CA ASN A 914 1.15 12.66 -8.10
C ASN A 914 1.64 13.37 -9.37
N LEU A 915 2.84 13.93 -9.33
CA LEU A 915 3.40 14.72 -10.42
C LEU A 915 4.20 13.91 -11.45
N LYS A 916 4.59 12.64 -11.12
CA LYS A 916 5.44 11.80 -11.98
C LYS A 916 4.88 10.41 -12.29
N SER A 917 4.11 9.79 -11.36
CA SER A 917 3.72 8.37 -11.45
C SER A 917 2.21 8.16 -11.37
N ARG A 918 1.41 9.22 -11.59
CA ARG A 918 -0.05 9.15 -11.60
C ARG A 918 -0.63 9.93 -12.78
N ALA A 919 -1.74 9.42 -13.30
CA ALA A 919 -2.58 10.14 -14.26
C ALA A 919 -3.54 11.05 -13.50
N GLU A 920 -3.18 12.35 -13.43
CA GLU A 920 -3.92 13.39 -12.70
C GLU A 920 -4.36 14.50 -13.65
N VAL A 921 -5.42 15.21 -13.29
CA VAL A 921 -5.92 16.37 -14.03
C VAL A 921 -6.19 17.53 -13.08
N ILE A 922 -5.76 18.72 -13.48
CA ILE A 922 -6.10 20.01 -12.87
C ILE A 922 -6.76 20.86 -13.95
N VAL A 923 -7.85 21.54 -13.65
CA VAL A 923 -8.66 22.34 -14.57
C VAL A 923 -8.75 23.79 -14.09
N PRO A 924 -8.63 24.81 -14.99
CA PRO A 924 -8.82 26.21 -14.63
C PRO A 924 -10.30 26.51 -14.36
N ILE A 925 -10.54 27.44 -13.44
CA ILE A 925 -11.85 28.03 -13.16
C ILE A 925 -11.81 29.48 -13.64
N GLU A 926 -12.46 29.76 -14.77
CA GLU A 926 -12.40 31.06 -15.43
C GLU A 926 -13.66 31.92 -15.21
N ASP A 927 -14.78 31.28 -14.84
CA ASP A 927 -16.02 32.01 -14.53
C ASP A 927 -15.87 32.84 -13.26
N LYS A 928 -16.13 34.14 -13.35
CA LYS A 928 -15.90 35.08 -12.25
C LYS A 928 -16.71 34.77 -10.98
N MET A 929 -17.94 34.28 -11.14
CA MET A 929 -18.78 33.93 -9.98
C MET A 929 -18.24 32.70 -9.26
N LEU A 930 -17.70 31.73 -10.03
CA LEU A 930 -17.08 30.54 -9.48
C LEU A 930 -15.72 30.86 -8.83
N VAL A 931 -14.95 31.77 -9.41
CA VAL A 931 -13.73 32.31 -8.82
C VAL A 931 -14.02 32.99 -7.47
N ASP A 932 -15.05 33.81 -7.40
CA ASP A 932 -15.44 34.49 -6.14
C ASP A 932 -15.84 33.48 -5.06
N ARG A 933 -16.49 32.35 -5.44
CA ARG A 933 -16.81 31.25 -4.51
C ARG A 933 -15.55 30.57 -3.97
N LEU A 934 -14.56 30.28 -4.83
CA LEU A 934 -13.27 29.67 -4.42
C LEU A 934 -12.48 30.62 -3.54
N ARG A 935 -12.43 31.91 -3.87
CA ARG A 935 -11.79 32.95 -3.05
C ARG A 935 -12.41 33.00 -1.67
N GLY A 936 -13.77 33.08 -1.59
CA GLY A 936 -14.49 33.11 -0.33
C GLY A 936 -14.23 31.86 0.51
N TYR A 937 -14.14 30.68 -0.10
CA TYR A 937 -13.80 29.44 0.58
C TYR A 937 -12.39 29.47 1.20
N LEU A 938 -11.39 29.89 0.41
CA LEU A 938 -10.00 30.02 0.90
C LEU A 938 -9.91 31.06 2.02
N ASP A 939 -10.58 32.20 1.86
CA ASP A 939 -10.58 33.27 2.88
C ASP A 939 -11.23 32.81 4.19
N VAL A 940 -12.33 32.05 4.14
CA VAL A 940 -12.97 31.47 5.33
C VAL A 940 -12.00 30.53 6.07
N GLN A 941 -11.27 29.68 5.35
CA GLN A 941 -10.31 28.76 5.98
C GLN A 941 -9.06 29.49 6.52
N LEU A 942 -8.49 30.42 5.76
CA LEU A 942 -7.32 31.19 6.19
C LEU A 942 -7.59 32.06 7.43
N ASN A 943 -8.83 32.49 7.63
CA ASN A 943 -9.24 33.33 8.76
C ASN A 943 -9.86 32.53 9.93
N ASP A 944 -10.03 31.23 9.82
CA ASP A 944 -10.62 30.40 10.87
C ASP A 944 -9.73 30.40 12.14
N GLN A 945 -10.39 30.42 13.31
CA GLN A 945 -9.73 30.43 14.61
C GLN A 945 -10.02 29.17 15.44
N ARG A 946 -10.93 28.27 14.98
CA ARG A 946 -11.37 27.09 15.73
C ARG A 946 -10.71 25.80 15.25
N ASN A 947 -10.72 25.59 13.91
CA ASN A 947 -10.27 24.34 13.29
C ASN A 947 -8.84 24.43 12.72
N VAL A 948 -8.23 25.62 12.73
CA VAL A 948 -6.93 25.87 12.11
C VAL A 948 -5.77 25.65 13.08
N TRP A 949 -4.77 24.97 12.57
CA TRP A 949 -3.45 24.78 13.17
C TRP A 949 -2.40 25.49 12.33
N GLU A 950 -1.60 26.34 12.93
CA GLU A 950 -0.46 27.01 12.28
C GLU A 950 0.79 26.16 12.43
N MET A 951 1.50 25.96 11.33
CA MET A 951 2.73 25.21 11.29
C MET A 951 3.92 26.07 11.71
N ASN A 952 4.73 25.56 12.63
CA ASN A 952 5.98 26.14 13.06
C ASN A 952 7.16 25.66 12.14
N SER A 953 8.28 26.37 12.20
CA SER A 953 9.46 26.05 11.36
C SER A 953 10.09 24.68 11.67
N ASP A 954 9.86 24.12 12.86
CA ASP A 954 10.31 22.78 13.25
C ASP A 954 9.39 21.64 12.78
N GLY A 955 8.22 21.97 12.22
CA GLY A 955 7.21 21.01 11.76
C GLY A 955 6.11 20.73 12.78
N SER A 956 6.21 21.25 14.01
CA SER A 956 5.14 21.21 15.00
C SER A 956 4.00 22.16 14.62
N TYR A 957 2.84 22.02 15.26
CA TYR A 957 1.67 22.84 14.97
C TYR A 957 1.08 23.41 16.24
N THR A 958 0.61 24.66 16.15
CA THR A 958 -0.09 25.36 17.22
C THR A 958 -1.53 25.65 16.78
N GLN A 959 -2.51 25.20 17.58
CA GLN A 959 -3.92 25.49 17.29
C GLN A 959 -4.23 26.94 17.58
N ARG A 960 -4.90 27.62 16.67
CA ARG A 960 -5.48 28.93 16.91
C ARG A 960 -6.57 28.86 17.97
N GLN A 961 -6.71 29.90 18.76
CA GLN A 961 -7.73 29.97 19.77
C GLN A 961 -8.74 31.07 19.43
N PRO A 962 -10.06 30.76 19.40
CA PRO A 962 -11.09 31.73 19.11
C PRO A 962 -11.17 32.77 20.25
N LYS A 963 -11.23 34.05 19.88
CA LYS A 963 -11.34 35.18 20.84
C LYS A 963 -12.79 35.64 21.02
N THR A 964 -13.71 35.16 20.22
CA THR A 964 -15.12 35.54 20.22
C THR A 964 -15.99 34.33 19.98
N GLU A 965 -17.21 34.30 20.51
CA GLU A 965 -18.20 33.25 20.30
C GLU A 965 -18.47 33.01 18.81
N LYS A 966 -18.49 34.05 17.97
CA LYS A 966 -18.62 33.91 16.53
C LYS A 966 -17.46 33.15 15.91
N ALA A 967 -16.25 33.31 16.44
CA ALA A 967 -15.06 32.61 15.93
C ALA A 967 -15.01 31.15 16.38
N GLU A 968 -15.76 30.74 17.39
CA GLU A 968 -15.88 29.35 17.87
C GLU A 968 -16.62 28.45 16.88
N ARG A 969 -17.38 28.99 15.94
CA ARG A 969 -18.15 28.20 14.97
C ARG A 969 -17.30 27.41 13.97
N GLY A 970 -16.06 27.82 13.72
CA GLY A 970 -15.14 27.19 12.79
C GLY A 970 -15.56 27.30 11.31
N CYS A 971 -14.59 27.10 10.41
CA CYS A 971 -14.80 27.28 8.97
C CYS A 971 -15.83 26.33 8.37
N GLN A 972 -15.92 25.10 8.85
CA GLN A 972 -16.83 24.09 8.29
C GLN A 972 -18.29 24.42 8.63
N GLN A 973 -18.57 24.90 9.84
CA GLN A 973 -19.90 25.36 10.19
C GLN A 973 -20.28 26.64 9.42
N VAL A 974 -19.34 27.57 9.26
CA VAL A 974 -19.55 28.77 8.43
C VAL A 974 -19.91 28.39 6.98
N MET A 975 -19.26 27.35 6.44
CA MET A 975 -19.56 26.86 5.08
C MET A 975 -20.92 26.18 4.98
N ILE A 976 -21.37 25.47 6.02
CA ILE A 976 -22.76 24.95 6.09
C ILE A 976 -23.75 26.11 6.00
N ASP A 977 -23.59 27.13 6.85
CA ASP A 977 -24.47 28.29 6.90
C ASP A 977 -24.52 29.06 5.56
N LEU A 978 -23.36 29.27 4.94
CA LEU A 978 -23.26 29.91 3.63
C LEU A 978 -23.95 29.11 2.52
N ALA A 979 -23.89 27.78 2.60
CA ALA A 979 -24.59 26.92 1.65
C ALA A 979 -26.10 27.01 1.86
N GLU A 980 -26.60 26.93 3.09
CA GLU A 980 -28.01 27.09 3.42
C GLU A 980 -28.55 28.48 3.03
N GLN A 981 -27.77 29.52 3.30
CA GLN A 981 -28.15 30.88 2.89
C GLN A 981 -28.31 31.00 1.38
N ARG A 982 -27.33 30.49 0.60
CA ARG A 982 -27.40 30.47 -0.87
C ARG A 982 -28.65 29.72 -1.36
N HIS A 983 -28.96 28.57 -0.74
CA HIS A 983 -30.11 27.78 -1.06
C HIS A 983 -31.41 28.57 -0.82
N GLN A 984 -31.56 29.23 0.32
CA GLN A 984 -32.73 30.05 0.67
C GLN A 984 -32.89 31.24 -0.26
N GLU A 985 -31.81 31.97 -0.57
CA GLU A 985 -31.82 33.07 -1.52
C GLU A 985 -32.25 32.62 -2.92
N ALA A 986 -31.71 31.51 -3.42
CA ALA A 986 -32.06 30.95 -4.73
C ALA A 986 -33.52 30.51 -4.75
N ARG A 987 -34.03 29.89 -3.67
CA ARG A 987 -35.42 29.51 -3.50
C ARG A 987 -36.35 30.74 -3.53
N THR A 988 -36.00 31.81 -2.82
CA THR A 988 -36.77 33.07 -2.78
C THR A 988 -36.81 33.74 -4.15
N LYS A 989 -35.65 33.82 -4.84
CA LYS A 989 -35.60 34.35 -6.23
C LYS A 989 -36.45 33.54 -7.19
N ARG A 990 -36.51 32.20 -7.02
CA ARG A 990 -37.33 31.31 -7.86
C ARG A 990 -38.83 31.54 -7.61
N LEU A 991 -39.23 31.74 -6.35
CA LEU A 991 -40.61 32.02 -6.00
C LEU A 991 -41.10 33.39 -6.51
N MET A 992 -40.17 34.36 -6.55
CA MET A 992 -40.47 35.73 -7.04
C MET A 992 -40.42 35.85 -8.56
N ARG A 993 -39.98 34.86 -9.31
CA ARG A 993 -40.07 34.89 -10.78
C ARG A 993 -41.55 34.86 -11.20
N PRO A 994 -42.01 35.81 -12.03
CA PRO A 994 -43.36 35.79 -12.53
C PRO A 994 -43.63 34.47 -13.27
N LYS A 995 -44.67 33.72 -12.90
CA LYS A 995 -45.10 32.59 -13.69
C LYS A 995 -45.48 33.13 -15.06
N ALA A 996 -44.78 32.75 -16.10
CA ALA A 996 -45.12 33.12 -17.47
C ALA A 996 -46.54 32.65 -17.74
N ILE A 997 -47.47 33.55 -17.83
CA ILE A 997 -48.83 33.30 -18.25
C ILE A 997 -48.70 32.92 -19.74
N ALA A 998 -48.92 31.62 -20.04
CA ALA A 998 -49.02 31.18 -21.42
C ALA A 998 -50.21 31.94 -22.04
N ARG A 999 -49.94 32.94 -22.87
CA ARG A 999 -51.00 33.52 -23.74
C ARG A 999 -51.44 32.38 -24.67
N ARG A 1000 -52.65 31.86 -24.45
CA ARG A 1000 -53.33 31.12 -25.46
C ARG A 1000 -53.54 32.11 -26.67
N THR A 1001 -52.79 31.92 -27.71
CA THR A 1001 -53.12 32.42 -29.03
C THR A 1001 -54.29 31.61 -29.52
N THR A 1002 -55.46 32.10 -29.33
CA THR A 1002 -56.64 31.71 -30.13
C THR A 1002 -56.42 32.23 -31.52
N ALA A 1003 -56.20 31.34 -32.48
CA ALA A 1003 -56.51 31.55 -33.90
C ALA A 1003 -57.17 30.24 -34.37
#